data_9b5859f0f9ab6067fa78ce0931b5ea42
#
_entry.id   9b5859f0f9ab6067fa78ce0931b5ea42
#
_cell.length_a   1.000
_cell.length_b   1.000
_cell.length_c   1.000
_cell.angle_alpha   90.00
_cell.angle_beta   90.00
_cell.angle_gamma   90.00
#
_symmetry.space_group_name_H-M   'P 1'
#
loop_
_entity.id
_entity.type
_entity.pdbx_description
1 polymer ?
#
loop_
_entity_poly.entity_id
_entity_poly.type
_entity_poly.pdbx_seq_one_letter_code
_entity_poly.pdbx_strand_id
1 'polypeptide(L)'
;MRKKKRKKHTKIITKIVLFSGILIGGEIGIVTIMNCNVPEKRLMEYMKYIEKGEYEQMYAMLDQKKSSMNSKEEFIERNSKIYEGIEMSDLSITDITAKRKENGNAAVSYTTNMQTAAGNVEFTNNAVFSHNWTGYHLIWQDQLIFPELSATDKVQVTSEEAKRGDILDRNGRQLAGEGTASSVGIVPGRMENREDTIKKLAEYLGIGADEIEDKLKAGWVKADSFVPVATIPKIQEVDLLTVNPDKTVLEEKEKQDTLLKIPGIMLSDVKVRTYYLKEAASHLVGYVQAVTAEDLQEHKGEGYRTNSVIGKTGLETLYEKELKGTDGCEICIVDANGNKKSVIAYEPRKDGEDIHTTIDGDLQSTLYEQFKEDRGCSVALNPYTGEVLALVSTPSYDNNDFVRGMDNSQWSALNENEDRPLYNRFRQTWCPGSTFKPVIAAIGLKVGAFTANDDFGNEGLAWQKDSSWGDYTVTTLHDYAPVILKNALIYSDNIYFAKAALKIGADQLMQSLNQIGFNQELPFDIKMSESQYSNTDKIETEIQLADSGYGQGQILVNPLHLASIYTAFLNDGNMIKPYLHADGSTSSEIWIKDAFSPQIVLEVMEGLEGVVNNPEGTGYGACREDIRLAGKTGTAELKATKEDTSGTEIGWFTVFTTDRDTKNPILLISMVENVKDIGGSGYVVEKDKAILDEYLGNE
;
A
#
# COMPACT_ATOMS: atom_id res chain seq x y z
N MET A 1 64.20 -30.26 11.08
CA MET A 1 63.82 -30.67 9.70
C MET A 1 62.53 -30.04 9.13
N ARG A 2 61.64 -29.43 9.90
CA ARG A 2 60.37 -28.82 9.40
C ARG A 2 60.50 -27.42 8.77
N LYS A 3 61.51 -26.62 9.07
CA LYS A 3 61.68 -25.24 8.49
C LYS A 3 62.26 -25.20 7.08
N LYS A 4 62.93 -26.22 6.59
CA LYS A 4 63.47 -26.23 5.21
C LYS A 4 62.46 -26.65 4.13
N LYS A 5 61.41 -27.38 4.46
CA LYS A 5 60.36 -27.77 3.50
C LYS A 5 59.39 -26.62 3.18
N ARG A 6 59.13 -25.70 4.13
CA ARG A 6 58.23 -24.53 3.89
C ARG A 6 58.84 -23.47 2.92
N LYS A 7 60.13 -23.27 2.91
CA LYS A 7 60.78 -22.33 1.98
C LYS A 7 60.86 -22.83 0.52
N LYS A 8 60.78 -24.13 0.28
CA LYS A 8 60.77 -24.68 -1.09
C LYS A 8 59.37 -24.58 -1.73
N HIS A 9 58.30 -24.77 -0.97
CA HIS A 9 56.93 -24.60 -1.46
C HIS A 9 56.57 -23.16 -1.76
N THR A 10 57.01 -22.20 -0.94
CA THR A 10 56.78 -20.77 -1.17
C THR A 10 57.48 -20.26 -2.44
N LYS A 11 58.69 -20.76 -2.74
CA LYS A 11 59.42 -20.39 -3.99
C LYS A 11 58.79 -21.01 -5.26
N ILE A 12 58.16 -22.17 -5.17
CA ILE A 12 57.45 -22.81 -6.29
C ILE A 12 56.12 -22.08 -6.56
N ILE A 13 55.36 -21.74 -5.51
CA ILE A 13 54.10 -20.99 -5.64
C ILE A 13 54.34 -19.58 -6.19
N THR A 14 55.41 -18.90 -5.73
CA THR A 14 55.75 -17.54 -6.29
C THR A 14 56.23 -17.61 -7.75
N LYS A 15 56.87 -18.68 -8.20
CA LYS A 15 57.22 -18.87 -9.61
C LYS A 15 56.01 -19.25 -10.48
N ILE A 16 55.05 -20.02 -9.95
CA ILE A 16 53.84 -20.37 -10.70
C ILE A 16 52.92 -19.14 -10.81
N VAL A 17 52.78 -18.31 -9.75
CA VAL A 17 51.96 -17.09 -9.78
C VAL A 17 52.60 -16.02 -10.71
N LEU A 18 53.93 -15.91 -10.78
CA LEU A 18 54.61 -15.02 -11.75
C LEU A 18 54.50 -15.53 -13.19
N PHE A 19 54.50 -16.85 -13.43
CA PHE A 19 54.37 -17.40 -14.77
C PHE A 19 52.92 -17.36 -15.28
N SER A 20 51.89 -17.55 -14.39
CA SER A 20 50.51 -17.37 -14.73
C SER A 20 50.14 -15.90 -14.91
N GLY A 21 50.73 -14.98 -14.14
CA GLY A 21 50.51 -13.52 -14.33
C GLY A 21 51.12 -13.00 -15.68
N ILE A 22 52.22 -13.56 -16.15
CA ILE A 22 52.81 -13.20 -17.45
C ILE A 22 52.02 -13.84 -18.60
N LEU A 23 51.46 -15.04 -18.43
CA LEU A 23 50.60 -15.66 -19.46
C LEU A 23 49.27 -14.92 -19.58
N ILE A 24 48.60 -14.57 -18.45
CA ILE A 24 47.34 -13.81 -18.47
C ILE A 24 47.58 -12.39 -19.00
N GLY A 25 48.63 -11.72 -18.63
CA GLY A 25 49.01 -10.41 -19.17
C GLY A 25 49.40 -10.46 -20.68
N GLY A 26 49.99 -11.57 -21.11
CA GLY A 26 50.34 -11.83 -22.52
C GLY A 26 49.10 -12.12 -23.38
N GLU A 27 48.13 -12.89 -22.86
CA GLU A 27 46.87 -13.18 -23.57
C GLU A 27 45.99 -11.94 -23.68
N ILE A 28 45.86 -11.14 -22.62
CA ILE A 28 45.12 -9.87 -22.64
C ILE A 28 45.79 -8.89 -23.62
N GLY A 29 47.12 -8.79 -23.60
CA GLY A 29 47.87 -7.95 -24.54
C GLY A 29 47.70 -8.40 -25.98
N ILE A 30 47.73 -9.69 -26.28
CA ILE A 30 47.51 -10.24 -27.63
C ILE A 30 46.07 -10.05 -28.10
N VAL A 31 45.08 -10.27 -27.24
CA VAL A 31 43.67 -10.04 -27.57
C VAL A 31 43.42 -8.54 -27.85
N THR A 32 44.00 -7.65 -27.06
CA THR A 32 43.87 -6.20 -27.26
C THR A 32 44.52 -5.79 -28.58
N ILE A 33 45.74 -6.27 -28.92
CA ILE A 33 46.43 -6.00 -30.18
C ILE A 33 45.63 -6.57 -31.37
N MET A 34 45.07 -7.78 -31.26
CA MET A 34 44.27 -8.37 -32.31
C MET A 34 42.95 -7.59 -32.55
N ASN A 35 42.33 -7.06 -31.48
CA ASN A 35 41.11 -6.25 -31.58
C ASN A 35 41.38 -4.88 -32.22
N CYS A 36 42.53 -4.23 -31.95
CA CYS A 36 42.90 -2.96 -32.57
C CYS A 36 43.09 -3.04 -34.09
N ASN A 37 43.30 -4.22 -34.63
CA ASN A 37 43.47 -4.44 -36.10
C ASN A 37 42.18 -4.85 -36.82
N VAL A 38 41.02 -4.87 -36.12
CA VAL A 38 39.69 -5.21 -36.69
C VAL A 38 38.74 -4.05 -36.37
N PRO A 39 38.33 -3.23 -37.38
CA PRO A 39 37.52 -2.04 -37.09
C PRO A 39 36.17 -2.35 -36.49
N GLU A 40 35.53 -3.50 -36.84
CA GLU A 40 34.25 -3.97 -36.22
C GLU A 40 34.41 -4.26 -34.73
N LYS A 41 35.53 -4.91 -34.34
CA LYS A 41 35.81 -5.19 -32.93
C LYS A 41 36.11 -3.90 -32.13
N ARG A 42 36.77 -2.99 -32.78
CA ARG A 42 37.08 -1.67 -32.21
C ARG A 42 35.82 -0.85 -31.98
N LEU A 43 34.86 -0.92 -32.89
CA LEU A 43 33.53 -0.34 -32.71
C LEU A 43 32.78 -0.98 -31.51
N MET A 44 32.77 -2.30 -31.44
CA MET A 44 32.11 -3.02 -30.30
C MET A 44 32.72 -2.64 -28.95
N GLU A 45 34.03 -2.44 -28.89
CA GLU A 45 34.73 -1.99 -27.68
C GLU A 45 34.35 -0.54 -27.32
N TYR A 46 34.24 0.35 -28.31
CA TYR A 46 33.77 1.72 -28.12
C TYR A 46 32.32 1.75 -27.57
N MET A 47 31.41 0.95 -28.11
CA MET A 47 30.03 0.86 -27.64
C MET A 47 29.91 0.33 -26.21
N LYS A 48 30.76 -0.62 -25.81
CA LYS A 48 30.83 -1.08 -24.41
C LYS A 48 31.25 0.01 -23.43
N TYR A 49 32.11 0.92 -23.85
CA TYR A 49 32.52 2.08 -23.03
C TYR A 49 31.36 3.08 -22.89
N ILE A 50 30.54 3.28 -23.95
CA ILE A 50 29.31 4.07 -23.84
C ILE A 50 28.36 3.45 -22.81
N GLU A 51 28.07 2.14 -22.96
CA GLU A 51 27.15 1.40 -22.06
C GLU A 51 27.57 1.50 -20.59
N LYS A 52 28.88 1.54 -20.32
CA LYS A 52 29.42 1.64 -18.97
C LYS A 52 29.65 3.07 -18.46
N GLY A 53 29.40 4.10 -19.28
CA GLY A 53 29.73 5.48 -18.94
C GLY A 53 31.25 5.75 -18.83
N GLU A 54 32.08 4.91 -19.46
CA GLU A 54 33.53 5.01 -19.41
C GLU A 54 34.06 5.97 -20.50
N TYR A 55 33.65 7.24 -20.45
CA TYR A 55 33.91 8.25 -21.48
C TYR A 55 35.38 8.58 -21.68
N GLU A 56 36.23 8.43 -20.65
CA GLU A 56 37.69 8.60 -20.79
C GLU A 56 38.31 7.52 -21.67
N GLN A 57 37.86 6.29 -21.54
CA GLN A 57 38.27 5.14 -22.34
C GLN A 57 37.83 5.32 -23.80
N MET A 58 36.61 5.85 -24.01
CA MET A 58 36.14 6.22 -25.34
C MET A 58 37.07 7.21 -26.00
N TYR A 59 37.47 8.30 -25.29
CA TYR A 59 38.38 9.34 -25.82
C TYR A 59 39.75 8.75 -26.17
N ALA A 60 40.28 7.83 -25.40
CA ALA A 60 41.55 7.16 -25.65
C ALA A 60 41.56 6.33 -26.95
N MET A 61 40.39 5.95 -27.48
CA MET A 61 40.27 5.22 -28.75
C MET A 61 40.29 6.10 -30.01
N LEU A 62 40.26 7.42 -29.86
CA LEU A 62 40.09 8.36 -30.96
C LEU A 62 41.37 8.64 -31.73
N ASP A 63 41.23 8.94 -33.03
CA ASP A 63 42.21 9.72 -33.77
C ASP A 63 42.01 11.22 -33.46
N GLN A 64 42.68 11.68 -32.41
CA GLN A 64 42.52 13.05 -31.90
C GLN A 64 42.80 14.15 -32.90
N LYS A 65 43.59 13.85 -33.93
CA LYS A 65 43.97 14.84 -34.98
C LYS A 65 42.88 15.00 -36.05
N LYS A 66 42.01 13.99 -36.21
CA LYS A 66 40.98 13.93 -37.25
C LYS A 66 39.58 14.03 -36.73
N SER A 67 39.41 13.88 -35.41
CA SER A 67 38.10 14.02 -34.73
C SER A 67 37.68 15.49 -34.64
N SER A 68 36.36 15.72 -34.63
CA SER A 68 35.79 17.07 -34.60
C SER A 68 35.88 17.77 -33.24
N MET A 69 36.26 17.05 -32.17
CA MET A 69 36.34 17.59 -30.81
C MET A 69 37.75 18.09 -30.49
N ASN A 70 37.85 19.26 -29.86
CA ASN A 70 39.12 19.95 -29.62
C ASN A 70 39.77 19.55 -28.28
N SER A 71 39.01 19.12 -27.27
CA SER A 71 39.55 18.72 -25.98
C SER A 71 38.93 17.43 -25.44
N LYS A 72 39.61 16.79 -24.47
CA LYS A 72 39.12 15.61 -23.74
C LYS A 72 37.92 15.98 -22.90
N GLU A 73 37.96 17.11 -22.25
CA GLU A 73 36.94 17.62 -21.35
C GLU A 73 35.63 17.87 -22.11
N GLU A 74 35.69 18.55 -23.25
CA GLU A 74 34.50 18.78 -24.10
C GLU A 74 33.89 17.46 -24.60
N PHE A 75 34.74 16.50 -25.01
CA PHE A 75 34.27 15.18 -25.45
C PHE A 75 33.51 14.44 -24.33
N ILE A 76 34.09 14.37 -23.13
CA ILE A 76 33.50 13.69 -21.98
C ILE A 76 32.19 14.38 -21.60
N GLU A 77 32.18 15.69 -21.42
CA GLU A 77 31.01 16.48 -21.05
C GLU A 77 29.87 16.31 -22.05
N ARG A 78 30.17 16.35 -23.36
CA ARG A 78 29.14 16.22 -24.40
C ARG A 78 28.51 14.83 -24.42
N ASN A 79 29.34 13.78 -24.39
CA ASN A 79 28.83 12.40 -24.41
C ASN A 79 28.07 12.08 -23.12
N SER A 80 28.60 12.41 -21.93
CA SER A 80 27.95 12.16 -20.67
C SER A 80 26.59 12.88 -20.56
N LYS A 81 26.56 14.19 -20.87
CA LYS A 81 25.32 14.97 -20.84
C LYS A 81 24.25 14.43 -21.78
N ILE A 82 24.61 13.89 -22.94
CA ILE A 82 23.64 13.36 -23.89
C ILE A 82 23.17 11.98 -23.42
N TYR A 83 24.05 11.01 -23.21
CA TYR A 83 23.67 9.64 -22.87
C TYR A 83 23.02 9.52 -21.50
N GLU A 84 23.50 10.26 -20.52
CA GLU A 84 22.87 10.33 -19.19
C GLU A 84 21.57 11.13 -19.22
N GLY A 85 21.52 12.23 -20.01
CA GLY A 85 20.33 13.06 -20.13
C GLY A 85 19.15 12.37 -20.80
N ILE A 86 19.39 11.43 -21.73
CA ILE A 86 18.35 10.61 -22.35
C ILE A 86 18.08 9.32 -21.57
N GLU A 87 18.72 9.10 -20.42
CA GLU A 87 18.60 7.88 -19.58
C GLU A 87 18.91 6.59 -20.38
N MET A 88 19.98 6.62 -21.21
CA MET A 88 20.34 5.51 -22.08
C MET A 88 20.66 4.23 -21.31
N SER A 89 20.07 3.11 -21.75
CA SER A 89 20.36 1.76 -21.28
C SER A 89 20.25 0.73 -22.42
N ASP A 90 20.65 -0.51 -22.17
CA ASP A 90 20.53 -1.66 -23.09
C ASP A 90 21.07 -1.36 -24.50
N LEU A 91 22.22 -0.67 -24.58
CA LEU A 91 22.86 -0.31 -25.84
C LEU A 91 23.37 -1.57 -26.56
N SER A 92 22.94 -1.77 -27.77
CA SER A 92 23.41 -2.85 -28.66
C SER A 92 23.61 -2.37 -30.07
N ILE A 93 24.45 -3.07 -30.82
CA ILE A 93 24.65 -2.83 -32.26
C ILE A 93 24.51 -4.12 -33.06
N THR A 94 23.86 -3.99 -34.23
CA THR A 94 23.62 -5.09 -35.17
C THR A 94 24.05 -4.67 -36.59
N ASP A 95 23.92 -5.55 -37.56
CA ASP A 95 24.15 -5.32 -39.01
C ASP A 95 25.53 -4.69 -39.33
N ILE A 96 26.54 -5.11 -38.57
CA ILE A 96 27.88 -4.51 -38.64
C ILE A 96 28.57 -4.91 -39.98
N THR A 97 28.86 -3.93 -40.82
CA THR A 97 29.52 -4.14 -42.10
C THR A 97 30.69 -3.17 -42.30
N ALA A 98 31.90 -3.68 -42.43
CA ALA A 98 33.07 -2.87 -42.65
C ALA A 98 33.52 -2.82 -44.13
N LYS A 99 33.80 -1.62 -44.65
CA LYS A 99 34.42 -1.38 -45.95
C LYS A 99 35.80 -0.76 -45.71
N ARG A 100 36.85 -1.48 -46.09
CA ARG A 100 38.24 -0.99 -46.02
C ARG A 100 38.60 -0.26 -47.29
N LYS A 101 39.30 0.86 -47.15
CA LYS A 101 39.78 1.70 -48.25
C LYS A 101 41.25 1.37 -48.60
N GLU A 102 41.72 1.69 -49.80
CA GLU A 102 43.11 1.46 -50.27
C GLU A 102 44.16 2.14 -49.39
N ASN A 103 43.79 3.27 -48.75
CA ASN A 103 44.67 4.02 -47.83
C ASN A 103 44.74 3.42 -46.42
N GLY A 104 44.18 2.23 -46.17
CA GLY A 104 44.16 1.54 -44.91
C GLY A 104 43.02 1.97 -43.93
N ASN A 105 42.34 3.08 -44.19
CA ASN A 105 41.17 3.49 -43.38
C ASN A 105 39.98 2.54 -43.59
N ALA A 106 39.04 2.54 -42.64
CA ALA A 106 37.82 1.75 -42.75
C ALA A 106 36.58 2.58 -42.42
N ALA A 107 35.46 2.27 -43.06
CA ALA A 107 34.14 2.73 -42.66
C ALA A 107 33.31 1.54 -42.23
N VAL A 108 32.68 1.61 -41.04
CA VAL A 108 31.84 0.59 -40.47
C VAL A 108 30.42 1.12 -40.38
N SER A 109 29.52 0.50 -41.14
CA SER A 109 28.08 0.74 -41.02
C SER A 109 27.49 -0.23 -39.98
N TYR A 110 26.59 0.24 -39.17
CA TYR A 110 25.96 -0.54 -38.12
C TYR A 110 24.60 0.05 -37.74
N THR A 111 23.72 -0.78 -37.18
CA THR A 111 22.44 -0.36 -36.58
C THR A 111 22.61 -0.29 -35.07
N THR A 112 22.31 0.87 -34.49
CA THR A 112 22.30 1.10 -33.04
C THR A 112 20.88 0.88 -32.53
N ASN A 113 20.76 0.18 -31.42
CA ASN A 113 19.51 0.01 -30.68
C ASN A 113 19.79 0.32 -29.20
N MET A 114 18.96 1.15 -28.57
CA MET A 114 19.08 1.52 -27.16
C MET A 114 17.73 1.89 -26.57
N GLN A 115 17.55 1.63 -25.27
CA GLN A 115 16.44 2.16 -24.49
C GLN A 115 16.77 3.59 -24.04
N THR A 116 15.74 4.43 -24.02
CA THR A 116 15.83 5.83 -23.56
C THR A 116 14.62 6.18 -22.70
N ALA A 117 14.62 7.35 -22.06
CA ALA A 117 13.45 7.89 -21.34
C ALA A 117 12.18 8.01 -22.21
N ALA A 118 12.31 8.06 -23.54
CA ALA A 118 11.20 8.12 -24.50
C ALA A 118 11.05 6.80 -25.29
N GLY A 119 11.42 5.68 -24.68
CA GLY A 119 11.31 4.34 -25.27
C GLY A 119 12.51 3.92 -26.12
N ASN A 120 12.32 2.88 -26.92
CA ASN A 120 13.37 2.31 -27.75
C ASN A 120 13.70 3.18 -28.94
N VAL A 121 14.99 3.35 -29.21
CA VAL A 121 15.50 4.10 -30.37
C VAL A 121 16.38 3.20 -31.21
N GLU A 122 16.07 3.14 -32.51
CA GLU A 122 16.85 2.40 -33.50
C GLU A 122 17.22 3.30 -34.68
N PHE A 123 18.50 3.29 -35.05
CA PHE A 123 18.98 4.02 -36.21
C PHE A 123 20.27 3.40 -36.80
N THR A 124 20.47 3.59 -38.11
CA THR A 124 21.70 3.18 -38.77
C THR A 124 22.74 4.29 -38.68
N ASN A 125 23.98 3.91 -38.37
CA ASN A 125 25.08 4.85 -38.23
C ASN A 125 26.34 4.37 -39.01
N ASN A 126 27.31 5.28 -39.16
CA ASN A 126 28.56 4.99 -39.85
C ASN A 126 29.74 5.51 -39.01
N ALA A 127 30.62 4.61 -38.57
CA ALA A 127 31.88 4.95 -37.90
C ALA A 127 33.04 4.94 -38.88
N VAL A 128 33.85 5.96 -38.87
CA VAL A 128 35.07 6.04 -39.72
C VAL A 128 36.31 5.84 -38.87
N PHE A 129 37.16 4.94 -39.27
CA PHE A 129 38.42 4.64 -38.60
C PHE A 129 39.63 5.01 -39.48
N SER A 130 40.61 5.69 -38.91
CA SER A 130 41.97 5.79 -39.47
C SER A 130 42.80 4.60 -39.00
N HIS A 131 43.76 4.18 -39.82
CA HIS A 131 44.69 3.10 -39.50
C HIS A 131 46.12 3.61 -39.42
N ASN A 132 46.81 3.21 -38.36
CA ASN A 132 48.25 3.47 -38.20
C ASN A 132 48.96 2.22 -37.65
N TRP A 133 50.22 2.34 -37.21
CA TRP A 133 51.00 1.20 -36.71
C TRP A 133 50.47 0.61 -35.38
N THR A 134 49.64 1.34 -34.64
CA THR A 134 48.98 0.85 -33.41
C THR A 134 47.58 0.25 -33.66
N GLY A 135 47.06 0.32 -34.90
CA GLY A 135 45.78 -0.24 -35.29
C GLY A 135 44.77 0.82 -35.76
N TYR A 136 43.49 0.48 -35.63
CA TYR A 136 42.38 1.36 -35.99
C TYR A 136 42.04 2.32 -34.84
N HIS A 137 41.89 3.63 -35.19
CA HIS A 137 41.48 4.72 -34.30
C HIS A 137 40.20 5.37 -34.84
N LEU A 138 39.19 5.55 -34.01
CA LEU A 138 37.90 6.12 -34.38
C LEU A 138 38.07 7.62 -34.70
N ILE A 139 37.59 8.08 -35.84
CA ILE A 139 37.43 9.49 -36.16
C ILE A 139 36.05 9.91 -35.67
N TRP A 140 36.02 10.57 -34.49
CA TRP A 140 34.81 10.93 -33.84
C TRP A 140 34.16 12.18 -34.47
N GLN A 141 32.81 12.10 -34.59
CA GLN A 141 31.93 13.18 -35.00
C GLN A 141 30.62 13.06 -34.23
N ASP A 142 29.89 14.17 -34.05
CA ASP A 142 28.61 14.20 -33.33
C ASP A 142 27.58 13.21 -33.90
N GLN A 143 27.64 12.94 -35.21
CA GLN A 143 26.78 11.94 -35.89
C GLN A 143 26.94 10.52 -35.35
N LEU A 144 28.04 10.23 -34.63
CA LEU A 144 28.18 8.93 -33.94
C LEU A 144 27.23 8.77 -32.76
N ILE A 145 26.76 9.88 -32.17
CA ILE A 145 25.72 9.85 -31.13
C ILE A 145 24.33 9.67 -31.80
N PHE A 146 24.00 10.65 -32.68
CA PHE A 146 22.78 10.56 -33.51
C PHE A 146 23.09 11.04 -34.92
N PRO A 147 22.62 10.37 -36.00
CA PRO A 147 23.00 10.69 -37.38
C PRO A 147 22.78 12.15 -37.79
N GLU A 148 21.77 12.81 -37.25
CA GLU A 148 21.39 14.19 -37.59
C GLU A 148 22.01 15.24 -36.65
N LEU A 149 22.77 14.84 -35.62
CA LEU A 149 23.36 15.72 -34.63
C LEU A 149 24.60 16.41 -35.22
N SER A 150 24.71 17.72 -35.12
CA SER A 150 25.90 18.51 -35.50
C SER A 150 26.53 19.17 -34.26
N ALA A 151 27.76 19.70 -34.44
CA ALA A 151 28.57 20.21 -33.32
C ALA A 151 27.89 21.33 -32.51
N THR A 152 27.02 22.13 -33.13
CA THR A 152 26.33 23.25 -32.50
C THR A 152 24.93 22.87 -31.95
N ASP A 153 24.45 21.71 -32.32
CA ASP A 153 23.12 21.24 -31.89
C ASP A 153 23.15 20.72 -30.46
N LYS A 154 21.96 20.66 -29.84
CA LYS A 154 21.74 20.08 -28.51
C LYS A 154 20.70 18.98 -28.60
N VAL A 155 20.83 17.98 -27.75
CA VAL A 155 19.76 17.02 -27.48
C VAL A 155 18.97 17.58 -26.34
N GLN A 156 17.66 17.73 -26.54
CA GLN A 156 16.71 18.23 -25.56
C GLN A 156 15.74 17.10 -25.20
N VAL A 157 15.54 16.91 -23.89
CA VAL A 157 14.53 16.00 -23.34
C VAL A 157 13.44 16.86 -22.72
N THR A 158 12.20 16.61 -23.12
CA THR A 158 11.01 17.28 -22.56
C THR A 158 10.09 16.20 -22.01
N SER A 159 9.71 16.32 -20.74
CA SER A 159 8.78 15.40 -20.09
C SER A 159 7.44 16.12 -19.83
N GLU A 160 6.34 15.39 -19.97
CA GLU A 160 5.01 15.82 -19.60
C GLU A 160 4.48 14.83 -18.56
N GLU A 161 4.26 15.29 -17.32
CA GLU A 161 3.81 14.43 -16.22
C GLU A 161 2.40 13.88 -16.49
N ALA A 162 2.22 12.58 -16.27
CA ALA A 162 0.92 11.93 -16.30
C ALA A 162 0.09 12.37 -15.09
N LYS A 163 -1.21 12.56 -15.29
CA LYS A 163 -2.13 12.74 -14.17
C LYS A 163 -2.34 11.38 -13.49
N ARG A 164 -2.15 11.34 -12.18
CA ARG A 164 -2.49 10.14 -11.39
C ARG A 164 -4.00 9.96 -11.37
N GLY A 165 -4.50 8.76 -11.63
CA GLY A 165 -5.92 8.40 -11.59
C GLY A 165 -6.54 8.67 -10.21
N ASP A 166 -7.83 8.93 -10.19
CA ASP A 166 -8.58 9.18 -8.96
C ASP A 166 -9.04 7.85 -8.32
N ILE A 167 -9.21 7.82 -7.00
CA ILE A 167 -9.88 6.72 -6.29
C ILE A 167 -11.27 7.22 -5.92
N LEU A 168 -12.30 6.52 -6.38
CA LEU A 168 -13.68 6.95 -6.31
C LEU A 168 -14.52 6.02 -5.43
N ASP A 169 -15.49 6.59 -4.69
CA ASP A 169 -16.51 5.84 -3.98
C ASP A 169 -17.56 5.28 -4.97
N ARG A 170 -18.51 4.50 -4.48
CA ARG A 170 -19.59 3.90 -5.29
C ARG A 170 -20.48 4.91 -6.02
N ASN A 171 -20.49 6.17 -5.57
CA ASN A 171 -21.26 7.26 -6.14
C ASN A 171 -20.43 8.12 -7.10
N GLY A 172 -19.16 7.76 -7.37
CA GLY A 172 -18.24 8.50 -8.22
C GLY A 172 -17.62 9.72 -7.55
N ARG A 173 -17.72 9.87 -6.22
CA ARG A 173 -17.07 10.95 -5.47
C ARG A 173 -15.63 10.56 -5.14
N GLN A 174 -14.73 11.53 -5.19
CA GLN A 174 -13.31 11.29 -4.92
C GLN A 174 -13.06 10.91 -3.45
N LEU A 175 -12.48 9.74 -3.22
CA LEU A 175 -11.81 9.37 -1.97
C LEU A 175 -10.37 9.91 -1.99
N ALA A 176 -9.71 9.84 -3.16
CA ALA A 176 -8.42 10.44 -3.43
C ALA A 176 -8.38 11.01 -4.85
N GLY A 177 -7.78 12.20 -5.01
CA GLY A 177 -7.70 12.86 -6.31
C GLY A 177 -6.70 14.02 -6.31
N GLU A 178 -6.61 14.76 -7.43
CA GLU A 178 -5.82 15.98 -7.49
C GLU A 178 -6.53 17.11 -6.73
N GLY A 179 -5.85 17.67 -5.75
CA GLY A 179 -6.30 18.85 -5.01
C GLY A 179 -5.26 19.96 -5.02
N THR A 180 -5.48 20.96 -4.18
CA THR A 180 -4.59 22.12 -4.07
C THR A 180 -4.17 22.33 -2.61
N ALA A 181 -2.89 22.55 -2.39
CA ALA A 181 -2.33 22.97 -1.11
C ALA A 181 -1.60 24.32 -1.26
N SER A 182 -1.16 24.89 -0.16
CA SER A 182 -0.34 26.10 -0.15
C SER A 182 1.13 25.73 0.07
N SER A 183 1.98 26.02 -0.92
CA SER A 183 3.43 25.93 -0.79
C SER A 183 3.96 27.15 -0.10
N VAL A 184 4.62 26.99 1.04
CA VAL A 184 5.35 28.02 1.75
C VAL A 184 6.74 28.12 1.16
N GLY A 185 7.11 29.27 0.64
CA GLY A 185 8.41 29.47 0.02
C GLY A 185 9.08 30.77 0.42
N ILE A 186 10.38 30.81 0.20
CA ILE A 186 11.25 31.97 0.43
C ILE A 186 11.57 32.64 -0.91
N VAL A 187 11.46 33.97 -0.96
CA VAL A 187 12.00 34.79 -2.04
C VAL A 187 13.25 35.49 -1.52
N PRO A 188 14.48 35.04 -1.87
CA PRO A 188 15.74 35.52 -1.24
C PRO A 188 15.92 37.03 -1.28
N GLY A 189 15.54 37.70 -2.37
CA GLY A 189 15.66 39.14 -2.50
C GLY A 189 14.67 39.96 -1.68
N ARG A 190 13.69 39.33 -1.01
CA ARG A 190 12.71 39.97 -0.15
C ARG A 190 12.97 39.76 1.34
N MET A 191 14.01 39.00 1.70
CA MET A 191 14.44 38.84 3.09
C MET A 191 15.13 40.10 3.59
N GLU A 192 14.74 40.62 4.76
CA GLU A 192 15.44 41.71 5.44
C GLU A 192 16.69 41.19 6.15
N ASN A 193 16.57 40.05 6.83
CA ASN A 193 17.67 39.36 7.50
C ASN A 193 17.55 37.86 7.24
N ARG A 194 18.51 37.32 6.48
CA ARG A 194 18.50 35.91 6.06
C ARG A 194 18.46 34.92 7.24
N GLU A 195 19.35 35.14 8.22
CA GLU A 195 19.48 34.24 9.38
C GLU A 195 18.21 34.26 10.24
N ASP A 196 17.66 35.44 10.52
CA ASP A 196 16.42 35.61 11.28
C ASP A 196 15.20 35.01 10.56
N THR A 197 15.07 35.22 9.25
CA THR A 197 14.00 34.63 8.43
C THR A 197 14.04 33.11 8.49
N ILE A 198 15.22 32.52 8.26
CA ILE A 198 15.39 31.06 8.27
C ILE A 198 15.08 30.48 9.65
N LYS A 199 15.62 31.11 10.71
CA LYS A 199 15.37 30.67 12.09
C LYS A 199 13.88 30.69 12.44
N LYS A 200 13.19 31.80 12.19
CA LYS A 200 11.75 31.93 12.47
C LYS A 200 10.92 30.92 11.68
N LEU A 201 11.25 30.72 10.41
CA LEU A 201 10.55 29.78 9.56
C LEU A 201 10.78 28.32 10.03
N ALA A 202 12.02 27.98 10.37
CA ALA A 202 12.39 26.65 10.89
C ALA A 202 11.66 26.34 12.20
N GLU A 203 11.66 27.29 13.15
CA GLU A 203 10.95 27.16 14.43
C GLU A 203 9.43 27.04 14.23
N TYR A 204 8.85 27.81 13.30
CA TYR A 204 7.41 27.84 13.09
C TYR A 204 6.87 26.61 12.33
N LEU A 205 7.65 26.07 11.41
CA LEU A 205 7.28 24.90 10.61
C LEU A 205 7.81 23.57 11.18
N GLY A 206 8.63 23.61 12.25
CA GLY A 206 9.21 22.42 12.85
C GLY A 206 10.26 21.70 11.96
N ILE A 207 10.87 22.41 11.00
CA ILE A 207 11.85 21.87 10.05
C ILE A 207 13.27 22.34 10.36
N GLY A 208 14.28 21.63 9.83
CA GLY A 208 15.68 21.96 10.06
C GLY A 208 16.10 23.27 9.36
N ALA A 209 16.77 24.18 10.08
CA ALA A 209 17.34 25.39 9.49
C ALA A 209 18.37 25.06 8.40
N ASP A 210 19.17 24.01 8.58
CA ASP A 210 20.15 23.52 7.61
C ASP A 210 19.47 23.04 6.30
N GLU A 211 18.31 22.41 6.42
CA GLU A 211 17.52 21.99 5.25
C GLU A 211 17.05 23.18 4.40
N ILE A 212 16.60 24.25 5.08
CA ILE A 212 16.21 25.49 4.40
C ILE A 212 17.44 26.13 3.72
N GLU A 213 18.57 26.17 4.44
CA GLU A 213 19.82 26.69 3.91
C GLU A 213 20.29 25.95 2.64
N ASP A 214 20.19 24.64 2.62
CA ASP A 214 20.60 23.83 1.47
C ASP A 214 19.69 24.05 0.26
N LYS A 215 18.38 24.17 0.47
CA LYS A 215 17.44 24.57 -0.60
C LYS A 215 17.81 25.94 -1.19
N LEU A 216 18.17 26.90 -0.35
CA LEU A 216 18.56 28.26 -0.77
C LEU A 216 19.94 28.33 -1.47
N LYS A 217 20.81 27.30 -1.31
CA LYS A 217 22.12 27.21 -1.99
C LYS A 217 22.04 26.56 -3.36
N ALA A 218 20.89 26.03 -3.75
CA ALA A 218 20.74 25.35 -5.03
C ALA A 218 21.11 26.26 -6.21
N GLY A 219 21.80 25.73 -7.22
CA GLY A 219 22.40 26.52 -8.32
C GLY A 219 21.41 27.30 -9.19
N TRP A 220 20.12 26.98 -9.14
CA TRP A 220 19.06 27.70 -9.87
C TRP A 220 18.49 28.89 -9.10
N VAL A 221 18.77 29.02 -7.79
CA VAL A 221 18.18 30.04 -6.92
C VAL A 221 18.78 31.42 -7.22
N LYS A 222 17.89 32.36 -7.51
CA LYS A 222 18.19 33.78 -7.73
C LYS A 222 17.43 34.63 -6.71
N ALA A 223 17.70 35.93 -6.68
CA ALA A 223 17.06 36.86 -5.74
C ALA A 223 15.54 36.88 -5.83
N ASP A 224 14.97 36.69 -7.01
CA ASP A 224 13.53 36.68 -7.30
C ASP A 224 12.91 35.28 -7.37
N SER A 225 13.70 34.23 -7.19
CA SER A 225 13.20 32.85 -7.21
C SER A 225 12.31 32.59 -6.00
N PHE A 226 11.17 31.91 -6.25
CA PHE A 226 10.37 31.28 -5.18
C PHE A 226 11.01 29.93 -4.85
N VAL A 227 11.55 29.79 -3.63
CA VAL A 227 12.19 28.56 -3.14
C VAL A 227 11.22 27.85 -2.19
N PRO A 228 10.54 26.75 -2.62
CA PRO A 228 9.58 26.03 -1.79
C PRO A 228 10.29 25.37 -0.60
N VAL A 229 9.74 25.53 0.60
CA VAL A 229 10.29 25.02 1.84
C VAL A 229 9.40 23.94 2.45
N ALA A 230 8.09 24.22 2.53
CA ALA A 230 7.09 23.32 3.09
C ALA A 230 5.76 23.45 2.36
N THR A 231 4.87 22.48 2.57
CA THR A 231 3.49 22.51 2.08
C THR A 231 2.54 22.46 3.27
N ILE A 232 1.53 23.33 3.26
CA ILE A 232 0.50 23.42 4.30
C ILE A 232 -0.89 23.33 3.68
N PRO A 233 -1.94 23.03 4.46
CA PRO A 233 -3.32 23.00 3.96
C PRO A 233 -3.68 24.34 3.26
N LYS A 234 -4.41 24.26 2.14
CA LYS A 234 -4.99 25.45 1.53
C LYS A 234 -6.33 25.74 2.18
N ILE A 235 -6.48 26.96 2.69
CA ILE A 235 -7.74 27.43 3.25
C ILE A 235 -8.63 27.93 2.09
N GLN A 236 -9.85 27.44 2.04
CA GLN A 236 -10.84 27.95 1.11
C GLN A 236 -11.54 29.16 1.75
N GLU A 237 -11.67 30.26 1.02
CA GLU A 237 -12.34 31.47 1.55
C GLU A 237 -13.79 31.18 1.98
N VAL A 238 -14.46 30.24 1.33
CA VAL A 238 -15.84 29.83 1.65
C VAL A 238 -15.92 29.23 3.06
N ASP A 239 -14.90 28.51 3.51
CA ASP A 239 -14.88 27.89 4.84
C ASP A 239 -14.82 28.95 5.96
N LEU A 240 -14.22 30.12 5.68
CA LEU A 240 -14.16 31.27 6.59
C LEU A 240 -15.45 32.08 6.63
N LEU A 241 -16.31 31.94 5.61
CA LEU A 241 -17.57 32.69 5.50
C LEU A 241 -18.76 31.98 6.15
N THR A 242 -18.56 30.78 6.68
CA THR A 242 -19.60 30.04 7.41
C THR A 242 -19.95 30.75 8.73
N VAL A 243 -21.19 30.56 9.23
CA VAL A 243 -21.66 31.19 10.46
C VAL A 243 -20.82 30.80 11.69
N ASN A 244 -20.30 29.56 11.71
CA ASN A 244 -19.38 29.05 12.71
C ASN A 244 -18.25 28.30 11.97
N PRO A 245 -17.16 28.98 11.55
CA PRO A 245 -16.04 28.31 10.94
C PRO A 245 -15.45 27.22 11.87
N ASP A 246 -15.02 26.12 11.30
CA ASP A 246 -14.35 25.06 12.03
C ASP A 246 -13.11 25.64 12.75
N LYS A 247 -12.89 25.22 14.01
CA LYS A 247 -11.75 25.67 14.82
C LYS A 247 -10.42 25.37 14.12
N THR A 248 -10.30 24.24 13.46
CA THR A 248 -9.09 23.85 12.72
C THR A 248 -8.81 24.80 11.55
N VAL A 249 -9.84 25.23 10.83
CA VAL A 249 -9.72 26.22 9.74
C VAL A 249 -9.23 27.57 10.26
N LEU A 250 -9.73 28.00 11.42
CA LEU A 250 -9.30 29.25 12.06
C LEU A 250 -7.85 29.19 12.54
N GLU A 251 -7.43 28.09 13.15
CA GLU A 251 -6.04 27.84 13.57
C GLU A 251 -5.08 27.83 12.36
N GLU A 252 -5.44 27.17 11.27
CA GLU A 252 -4.65 27.17 10.05
C GLU A 252 -4.58 28.56 9.42
N LYS A 253 -5.67 29.35 9.48
CA LYS A 253 -5.66 30.75 9.03
C LYS A 253 -4.69 31.60 9.82
N GLU A 254 -4.71 31.49 11.14
CA GLU A 254 -3.75 32.20 12.02
C GLU A 254 -2.32 31.81 11.70
N LYS A 255 -2.08 30.54 11.44
CA LYS A 255 -0.77 30.00 11.03
C LYS A 255 -0.29 30.63 9.72
N GLN A 256 -1.14 30.68 8.70
CA GLN A 256 -0.81 31.29 7.42
C GLN A 256 -0.54 32.81 7.57
N ASP A 257 -1.39 33.52 8.31
CA ASP A 257 -1.22 34.95 8.55
C ASP A 257 0.06 35.29 9.31
N THR A 258 0.50 34.39 10.19
CA THR A 258 1.77 34.53 10.92
C THR A 258 2.97 34.30 10.00
N LEU A 259 2.93 33.28 9.16
CA LEU A 259 3.95 33.03 8.14
C LEU A 259 4.15 34.22 7.20
N LEU A 260 3.05 34.81 6.73
CA LEU A 260 3.08 35.96 5.81
C LEU A 260 3.64 37.25 6.43
N LYS A 261 3.72 37.33 7.75
CA LYS A 261 4.38 38.47 8.45
C LYS A 261 5.90 38.37 8.44
N ILE A 262 6.47 37.21 8.11
CA ILE A 262 7.93 37.02 8.04
C ILE A 262 8.44 37.57 6.71
N PRO A 263 9.36 38.57 6.68
CA PRO A 263 9.86 39.15 5.43
C PRO A 263 10.52 38.10 4.55
N GLY A 264 10.13 38.09 3.27
CA GLY A 264 10.64 37.15 2.29
C GLY A 264 9.80 35.86 2.14
N ILE A 265 8.82 35.62 3.01
CA ILE A 265 7.93 34.47 2.88
C ILE A 265 6.78 34.79 1.91
N MET A 266 6.44 33.82 1.11
CA MET A 266 5.32 33.87 0.16
C MET A 266 4.60 32.52 0.13
N LEU A 267 3.29 32.54 -0.06
CA LEU A 267 2.48 31.35 -0.35
C LEU A 267 2.17 31.28 -1.84
N SER A 268 2.22 30.09 -2.38
CA SER A 268 1.83 29.79 -3.77
C SER A 268 1.01 28.51 -3.81
N ASP A 269 0.02 28.46 -4.69
CA ASP A 269 -0.74 27.24 -4.90
C ASP A 269 0.15 26.16 -5.51
N VAL A 270 -0.01 24.93 -5.00
CA VAL A 270 0.62 23.74 -5.53
C VAL A 270 -0.40 22.61 -5.64
N LYS A 271 -0.38 21.88 -6.74
CA LYS A 271 -1.17 20.68 -6.91
C LYS A 271 -0.58 19.56 -6.05
N VAL A 272 -1.45 18.87 -5.33
CA VAL A 272 -1.07 17.73 -4.48
C VAL A 272 -2.12 16.64 -4.58
N ARG A 273 -1.73 15.41 -4.30
CA ARG A 273 -2.68 14.34 -4.03
C ARG A 273 -3.46 14.70 -2.76
N THR A 274 -4.78 14.61 -2.80
CA THR A 274 -5.67 15.00 -1.70
C THR A 274 -6.61 13.86 -1.36
N TYR A 275 -6.80 13.61 -0.06
CA TYR A 275 -7.66 12.59 0.51
C TYR A 275 -8.84 13.25 1.20
N TYR A 276 -10.02 13.08 0.62
CA TYR A 276 -11.19 13.89 1.01
C TYR A 276 -11.86 13.43 2.29
N LEU A 277 -11.77 12.13 2.63
CA LEU A 277 -12.29 11.58 3.88
C LEU A 277 -11.26 11.56 5.01
N LYS A 278 -10.03 11.99 4.76
CA LYS A 278 -8.95 12.12 5.75
C LYS A 278 -8.84 10.86 6.65
N GLU A 279 -8.92 11.06 7.97
CA GLU A 279 -8.83 10.01 8.99
C GLU A 279 -9.85 8.89 8.78
N ALA A 280 -11.04 9.20 8.28
CA ALA A 280 -12.11 8.23 8.12
C ALA A 280 -11.78 7.12 7.11
N ALA A 281 -10.91 7.39 6.13
CA ALA A 281 -10.53 6.43 5.10
C ALA A 281 -9.03 6.18 4.98
N SER A 282 -8.19 6.72 5.86
CA SER A 282 -6.73 6.67 5.70
C SER A 282 -6.16 5.25 5.65
N HIS A 283 -6.64 4.36 6.49
CA HIS A 283 -6.21 2.95 6.50
C HIS A 283 -6.66 2.16 5.27
N LEU A 284 -7.75 2.57 4.64
CA LEU A 284 -8.29 1.98 3.42
C LEU A 284 -7.56 2.55 2.19
N VAL A 285 -7.62 3.86 2.01
CA VAL A 285 -7.10 4.53 0.82
C VAL A 285 -5.58 4.57 0.81
N GLY A 286 -4.95 4.76 1.98
CA GLY A 286 -3.51 4.93 2.10
C GLY A 286 -3.05 6.33 1.68
N TYR A 287 -1.79 6.44 1.28
CA TYR A 287 -1.18 7.71 0.88
C TYR A 287 -0.03 7.50 -0.11
N VAL A 288 0.29 8.57 -0.84
CA VAL A 288 1.48 8.66 -1.68
C VAL A 288 2.57 9.46 -0.96
N GLN A 289 3.83 9.16 -1.27
CA GLN A 289 4.99 9.97 -0.88
C GLN A 289 5.98 10.09 -2.03
N ALA A 290 6.90 11.05 -1.93
CA ALA A 290 8.02 11.14 -2.84
C ALA A 290 8.84 9.84 -2.82
N VAL A 291 9.29 9.40 -4.00
CA VAL A 291 10.13 8.20 -4.13
C VAL A 291 11.44 8.36 -3.38
N THR A 292 11.85 7.30 -2.70
CA THR A 292 13.16 7.20 -2.05
C THR A 292 14.19 6.61 -3.00
N ALA A 293 15.47 6.62 -2.62
CA ALA A 293 16.52 5.93 -3.38
C ALA A 293 16.29 4.41 -3.47
N GLU A 294 15.66 3.83 -2.44
CA GLU A 294 15.27 2.42 -2.42
C GLU A 294 14.14 2.15 -3.40
N ASP A 295 13.08 2.97 -3.39
CA ASP A 295 11.98 2.86 -4.36
C ASP A 295 12.49 2.92 -5.82
N LEU A 296 13.41 3.85 -6.12
CA LEU A 296 14.01 3.96 -7.45
C LEU A 296 14.83 2.72 -7.85
N GLN A 297 15.43 2.04 -6.88
CA GLN A 297 16.17 0.80 -7.12
C GLN A 297 15.23 -0.40 -7.31
N GLU A 298 14.19 -0.52 -6.48
CA GLU A 298 13.22 -1.62 -6.53
C GLU A 298 12.36 -1.57 -7.79
N HIS A 299 11.97 -0.34 -8.21
CA HIS A 299 11.11 -0.08 -9.38
C HIS A 299 11.91 0.39 -10.61
N LYS A 300 13.17 -0.08 -10.74
CA LYS A 300 14.01 0.31 -11.87
C LYS A 300 13.40 -0.10 -13.21
N GLY A 301 13.25 0.87 -14.10
CA GLY A 301 12.67 0.67 -15.44
C GLY A 301 11.14 0.84 -15.48
N GLU A 302 10.49 1.16 -14.36
CA GLU A 302 9.06 1.42 -14.28
C GLU A 302 8.69 2.91 -14.46
N GLY A 303 9.66 3.75 -14.88
CA GLY A 303 9.45 5.15 -15.23
C GLY A 303 9.39 6.10 -14.03
N TYR A 304 9.85 5.70 -12.84
CA TYR A 304 10.00 6.62 -11.70
C TYR A 304 11.24 7.47 -11.82
N ARG A 305 11.12 8.73 -11.41
CA ARG A 305 12.18 9.73 -11.32
C ARG A 305 12.28 10.28 -9.90
N THR A 306 13.33 11.01 -9.58
CA THR A 306 13.56 11.57 -8.24
C THR A 306 12.47 12.50 -7.73
N ASN A 307 11.65 13.07 -8.61
CA ASN A 307 10.51 13.92 -8.29
C ASN A 307 9.16 13.20 -8.37
N SER A 308 9.15 11.90 -8.71
CA SER A 308 7.92 11.10 -8.75
C SER A 308 7.37 10.85 -7.35
N VAL A 309 6.08 10.52 -7.29
CA VAL A 309 5.43 10.00 -6.09
C VAL A 309 5.04 8.55 -6.30
N ILE A 310 4.96 7.79 -5.21
CA ILE A 310 4.57 6.38 -5.21
C ILE A 310 3.61 6.09 -4.06
N GLY A 311 2.62 5.22 -4.28
CA GLY A 311 1.71 4.75 -3.25
C GLY A 311 2.43 3.91 -2.20
N LYS A 312 2.29 4.27 -0.92
CA LYS A 312 2.99 3.62 0.20
C LYS A 312 2.14 2.62 0.95
N THR A 313 0.84 2.83 1.03
CA THR A 313 -0.10 1.97 1.76
C THR A 313 -1.46 1.96 1.08
N GLY A 314 -2.37 1.07 1.52
CA GLY A 314 -3.77 1.03 1.12
C GLY A 314 -4.00 0.83 -0.37
N LEU A 315 -5.08 1.42 -0.88
CA LEU A 315 -5.46 1.35 -2.30
C LEU A 315 -4.44 2.06 -3.20
N GLU A 316 -3.77 3.10 -2.71
CA GLU A 316 -2.71 3.80 -3.44
C GLU A 316 -1.56 2.87 -3.83
N THR A 317 -1.16 1.93 -2.94
CA THR A 317 -0.14 0.91 -3.26
C THR A 317 -0.74 -0.23 -4.06
N LEU A 318 -1.95 -0.66 -3.71
CA LEU A 318 -2.59 -1.82 -4.33
C LEU A 318 -2.79 -1.62 -5.84
N TYR A 319 -3.22 -0.42 -6.23
CA TYR A 319 -3.51 -0.02 -7.60
C TYR A 319 -2.49 0.97 -8.18
N GLU A 320 -1.25 0.95 -7.65
CA GLU A 320 -0.18 1.87 -8.08
C GLU A 320 0.02 1.85 -9.60
N LYS A 321 0.00 0.66 -10.21
CA LYS A 321 0.25 0.47 -11.63
C LYS A 321 -0.82 1.13 -12.51
N GLU A 322 -2.08 1.00 -12.11
CA GLU A 322 -3.23 1.59 -12.79
C GLU A 322 -3.27 3.10 -12.56
N LEU A 323 -3.08 3.52 -11.31
CA LEU A 323 -3.18 4.91 -10.89
C LEU A 323 -2.06 5.80 -11.44
N LYS A 324 -0.82 5.29 -11.51
CA LYS A 324 0.36 6.11 -11.84
C LYS A 324 0.32 6.72 -13.24
N GLY A 325 -0.16 5.97 -14.25
CA GLY A 325 -0.04 6.36 -15.65
C GLY A 325 1.40 6.27 -16.19
N THR A 326 1.65 6.91 -17.31
CA THR A 326 2.96 6.96 -17.96
C THR A 326 3.24 8.40 -18.42
N ASP A 327 4.35 8.96 -17.94
CA ASP A 327 4.77 10.29 -18.36
C ASP A 327 5.08 10.31 -19.86
N GLY A 328 4.63 11.37 -20.53
CA GLY A 328 5.06 11.66 -21.89
C GLY A 328 6.52 12.10 -21.89
N CYS A 329 7.28 11.66 -22.89
CA CYS A 329 8.66 12.05 -23.06
C CYS A 329 8.98 12.28 -24.54
N GLU A 330 9.56 13.43 -24.85
CA GLU A 330 10.09 13.71 -26.18
C GLU A 330 11.60 13.98 -26.11
N ILE A 331 12.36 13.27 -26.93
CA ILE A 331 13.78 13.50 -27.14
C ILE A 331 13.94 14.06 -28.55
N CYS A 332 14.47 15.29 -28.68
CA CYS A 332 14.66 15.93 -29.96
C CYS A 332 16.04 16.60 -30.09
N ILE A 333 16.48 16.79 -31.33
CA ILE A 333 17.61 17.62 -31.65
C ILE A 333 17.13 19.05 -31.89
N VAL A 334 17.75 20.02 -31.22
CA VAL A 334 17.53 21.46 -31.44
C VAL A 334 18.78 22.16 -31.95
N ASP A 335 18.61 23.15 -32.80
CA ASP A 335 19.73 23.97 -33.32
C ASP A 335 20.26 24.95 -32.25
N ALA A 336 21.29 25.71 -32.59
CA ALA A 336 21.87 26.70 -31.68
C ALA A 336 20.87 27.81 -31.24
N ASN A 337 19.80 28.02 -31.98
CA ASN A 337 18.75 29.00 -31.69
C ASN A 337 17.58 28.39 -30.84
N GLY A 338 17.62 27.09 -30.58
CA GLY A 338 16.59 26.37 -29.88
C GLY A 338 15.42 25.87 -30.77
N ASN A 339 15.56 25.95 -32.10
CA ASN A 339 14.54 25.43 -33.01
C ASN A 339 14.67 23.91 -33.13
N LYS A 340 13.55 23.18 -33.07
CA LYS A 340 13.51 21.73 -33.23
C LYS A 340 13.87 21.34 -34.67
N LYS A 341 14.90 20.47 -34.83
CA LYS A 341 15.37 19.92 -36.11
C LYS A 341 14.73 18.58 -36.42
N SER A 342 14.80 17.65 -35.44
CA SER A 342 14.24 16.31 -35.57
C SER A 342 13.86 15.73 -34.23
N VAL A 343 12.90 14.81 -34.23
CA VAL A 343 12.50 14.01 -33.09
C VAL A 343 13.24 12.69 -33.16
N ILE A 344 13.95 12.35 -32.09
CA ILE A 344 14.69 11.08 -31.95
C ILE A 344 13.74 9.99 -31.44
N ALA A 345 13.00 10.31 -30.38
CA ALA A 345 12.02 9.43 -29.77
C ALA A 345 10.86 10.24 -29.17
N TYR A 346 9.70 9.62 -29.13
CA TYR A 346 8.50 10.21 -28.54
C TYR A 346 7.64 9.12 -27.90
N GLU A 347 7.43 9.23 -26.60
CA GLU A 347 6.46 8.45 -25.83
C GLU A 347 5.30 9.36 -25.46
N PRO A 348 4.06 9.06 -25.89
CA PRO A 348 2.91 9.89 -25.53
C PRO A 348 2.55 9.75 -24.06
N ARG A 349 2.15 10.86 -23.42
CA ARG A 349 1.57 10.83 -22.10
C ARG A 349 0.34 9.94 -22.06
N LYS A 350 0.25 9.08 -21.06
CA LYS A 350 -0.95 8.29 -20.73
C LYS A 350 -1.29 8.54 -19.26
N ASP A 351 -2.41 9.21 -19.02
CA ASP A 351 -2.90 9.42 -17.65
C ASP A 351 -3.26 8.08 -16.99
N GLY A 352 -3.17 8.03 -15.66
CA GLY A 352 -3.58 6.88 -14.88
C GLY A 352 -5.08 6.62 -14.98
N GLU A 353 -5.46 5.40 -14.69
CA GLU A 353 -6.85 4.94 -14.71
C GLU A 353 -7.49 5.21 -13.35
N ASP A 354 -8.76 5.67 -13.35
CA ASP A 354 -9.52 5.87 -12.12
C ASP A 354 -9.94 4.52 -11.54
N ILE A 355 -9.87 4.39 -10.23
CA ILE A 355 -10.28 3.19 -9.50
C ILE A 355 -11.64 3.44 -8.87
N HIS A 356 -12.66 2.74 -9.35
CA HIS A 356 -13.99 2.76 -8.80
C HIS A 356 -14.12 1.71 -7.70
N THR A 357 -14.56 2.12 -6.50
CA THR A 357 -14.75 1.22 -5.37
C THR A 357 -16.22 1.03 -5.03
N THR A 358 -16.54 -0.02 -4.27
CA THR A 358 -17.88 -0.26 -3.72
C THR A 358 -18.14 0.53 -2.43
N ILE A 359 -17.15 1.27 -1.94
CA ILE A 359 -17.22 2.05 -0.70
C ILE A 359 -18.32 3.10 -0.77
N ASP A 360 -19.13 3.16 0.27
CA ASP A 360 -20.05 4.25 0.54
C ASP A 360 -19.35 5.28 1.42
N GLY A 361 -18.97 6.42 0.83
CA GLY A 361 -18.20 7.45 1.53
C GLY A 361 -18.93 8.07 2.72
N ASP A 362 -20.26 8.13 2.68
CA ASP A 362 -21.06 8.65 3.79
C ASP A 362 -21.08 7.64 4.94
N LEU A 363 -21.34 6.36 4.66
CA LEU A 363 -21.29 5.29 5.67
C LEU A 363 -19.88 5.17 6.29
N GLN A 364 -18.82 5.25 5.46
CA GLN A 364 -17.44 5.23 5.93
C GLN A 364 -17.17 6.36 6.94
N SER A 365 -17.66 7.58 6.64
CA SER A 365 -17.51 8.74 7.51
C SER A 365 -18.36 8.63 8.78
N THR A 366 -19.61 8.19 8.68
CA THR A 366 -20.50 7.99 9.83
C THR A 366 -19.92 6.96 10.80
N LEU A 367 -19.42 5.83 10.29
CA LEU A 367 -18.76 4.81 11.12
C LEU A 367 -17.52 5.37 11.83
N TYR A 368 -16.69 6.12 11.10
CA TYR A 368 -15.52 6.75 11.71
C TYR A 368 -15.92 7.73 12.82
N GLU A 369 -16.84 8.65 12.57
CA GLU A 369 -17.29 9.64 13.56
C GLU A 369 -17.85 9.00 14.83
N GLN A 370 -18.56 7.87 14.70
CA GLN A 370 -19.10 7.15 15.87
C GLN A 370 -18.00 6.48 16.72
N PHE A 371 -16.92 5.99 16.10
CA PHE A 371 -15.90 5.20 16.78
C PHE A 371 -14.53 5.89 16.89
N LYS A 372 -14.37 7.15 16.46
CA LYS A 372 -13.06 7.81 16.37
C LYS A 372 -12.30 7.91 17.70
N GLU A 373 -12.99 7.93 18.81
CA GLU A 373 -12.41 7.96 20.16
C GLU A 373 -12.08 6.56 20.71
N ASP A 374 -12.47 5.50 19.98
CA ASP A 374 -12.31 4.13 20.41
C ASP A 374 -11.12 3.47 19.68
N ARG A 375 -10.56 2.44 20.28
CA ARG A 375 -9.68 1.50 19.61
C ARG A 375 -10.51 0.37 19.03
N GLY A 376 -10.76 0.38 17.72
CA GLY A 376 -11.66 -0.57 17.12
C GLY A 376 -11.61 -0.63 15.59
N CYS A 377 -12.51 -1.38 15.04
CA CYS A 377 -12.75 -1.40 13.59
C CYS A 377 -14.20 -1.75 13.28
N SER A 378 -14.67 -1.26 12.12
CA SER A 378 -15.96 -1.61 11.56
C SER A 378 -15.81 -2.07 10.12
N VAL A 379 -16.57 -3.12 9.77
CA VAL A 379 -16.66 -3.69 8.42
C VAL A 379 -18.14 -3.74 8.05
N ALA A 380 -18.49 -3.11 6.94
CA ALA A 380 -19.84 -3.17 6.39
C ALA A 380 -19.82 -3.71 4.97
N LEU A 381 -20.74 -4.60 4.65
CA LEU A 381 -20.93 -5.11 3.29
C LEU A 381 -22.41 -5.28 2.95
N ASN A 382 -22.72 -5.29 1.66
CA ASN A 382 -24.02 -5.75 1.17
C ASN A 382 -24.02 -7.29 1.23
N PRO A 383 -24.87 -7.90 2.09
CA PRO A 383 -24.77 -9.34 2.32
C PRO A 383 -25.17 -10.21 1.13
N TYR A 384 -25.86 -9.65 0.13
CA TYR A 384 -26.36 -10.36 -1.04
C TYR A 384 -25.46 -10.23 -2.26
N THR A 385 -24.71 -9.13 -2.36
CA THR A 385 -23.81 -8.88 -3.51
C THR A 385 -22.35 -9.10 -3.17
N GLY A 386 -21.94 -8.95 -1.91
CA GLY A 386 -20.55 -8.98 -1.48
C GLY A 386 -19.81 -7.63 -1.62
N GLU A 387 -20.49 -6.57 -2.08
CA GLU A 387 -19.93 -5.22 -2.11
C GLU A 387 -19.51 -4.80 -0.71
N VAL A 388 -18.22 -4.50 -0.51
CA VAL A 388 -17.74 -3.95 0.75
C VAL A 388 -18.05 -2.46 0.77
N LEU A 389 -18.94 -2.05 1.69
CA LEU A 389 -19.47 -0.69 1.79
C LEU A 389 -18.59 0.22 2.65
N ALA A 390 -17.96 -0.33 3.67
CA ALA A 390 -17.03 0.42 4.53
C ALA A 390 -16.00 -0.49 5.21
N LEU A 391 -14.79 0.07 5.42
CA LEU A 391 -13.68 -0.53 6.17
C LEU A 391 -13.05 0.57 7.03
N VAL A 392 -13.39 0.62 8.31
CA VAL A 392 -12.92 1.65 9.24
C VAL A 392 -11.98 1.04 10.28
N SER A 393 -10.92 1.72 10.62
CA SER A 393 -10.01 1.40 11.72
C SER A 393 -9.76 2.65 12.57
N THR A 394 -9.96 2.56 13.88
CA THR A 394 -9.83 3.66 14.82
C THR A 394 -8.91 3.33 15.99
N PRO A 395 -8.23 4.33 16.60
CA PRO A 395 -8.05 5.66 16.04
C PRO A 395 -7.29 5.64 14.71
N SER A 396 -7.26 6.76 14.01
CA SER A 396 -6.68 6.89 12.69
C SER A 396 -5.80 8.14 12.56
N TYR A 397 -5.40 8.52 11.35
CA TYR A 397 -4.52 9.64 11.04
C TYR A 397 -4.96 10.34 9.76
N ASP A 398 -4.69 11.65 9.59
CA ASP A 398 -4.89 12.34 8.30
C ASP A 398 -3.78 11.93 7.32
N ASN A 399 -4.13 11.19 6.29
CA ASN A 399 -3.19 10.75 5.26
C ASN A 399 -2.66 11.91 4.38
N ASN A 400 -3.34 13.07 4.37
CA ASN A 400 -2.81 14.28 3.72
C ASN A 400 -1.53 14.80 4.41
N ASP A 401 -1.32 14.53 5.69
CA ASP A 401 -0.10 14.95 6.39
C ASP A 401 1.14 14.24 5.82
N PHE A 402 1.00 12.99 5.37
CA PHE A 402 2.08 12.24 4.71
C PHE A 402 2.44 12.84 3.34
N VAL A 403 1.49 13.41 2.62
CA VAL A 403 1.70 14.08 1.33
C VAL A 403 2.35 15.44 1.52
N ARG A 404 1.89 16.20 2.52
CA ARG A 404 2.40 17.54 2.82
C ARG A 404 3.78 17.51 3.49
N GLY A 405 4.11 16.40 4.11
CA GLY A 405 5.26 16.24 5.00
C GLY A 405 4.89 16.59 6.44
N MET A 406 5.28 15.74 7.37
CA MET A 406 5.11 15.93 8.81
C MET A 406 6.39 16.45 9.45
N ASP A 407 6.26 17.32 10.46
CA ASP A 407 7.37 17.62 11.31
C ASP A 407 7.66 16.47 12.31
N ASN A 408 8.82 16.54 12.99
CA ASN A 408 9.24 15.49 13.91
C ASN A 408 8.27 15.32 15.10
N SER A 409 7.60 16.37 15.53
CA SER A 409 6.65 16.30 16.65
C SER A 409 5.35 15.62 16.25
N GLN A 410 4.85 15.89 15.06
CA GLN A 410 3.67 15.21 14.49
C GLN A 410 3.94 13.73 14.29
N TRP A 411 5.11 13.39 13.74
CA TRP A 411 5.52 11.99 13.56
C TRP A 411 5.63 11.25 14.91
N SER A 412 6.30 11.85 15.91
CA SER A 412 6.40 11.25 17.24
C SER A 412 5.03 11.07 17.89
N ALA A 413 4.13 12.06 17.76
CA ALA A 413 2.77 11.97 18.29
C ALA A 413 1.98 10.79 17.68
N LEU A 414 2.17 10.47 16.41
CA LEU A 414 1.54 9.30 15.77
C LEU A 414 2.23 7.99 16.15
N ASN A 415 3.55 7.96 16.11
CA ASN A 415 4.34 6.73 16.23
C ASN A 415 4.46 6.24 17.68
N GLU A 416 4.46 7.15 18.65
CA GLU A 416 4.58 6.87 20.08
C GLU A 416 3.22 6.80 20.79
N ASN A 417 2.13 7.03 20.07
CA ASN A 417 0.77 6.98 20.61
C ASN A 417 0.40 5.57 21.06
N GLU A 418 0.03 5.40 22.33
CA GLU A 418 -0.36 4.11 22.93
C GLU A 418 -1.61 3.50 22.27
N ASP A 419 -2.50 4.33 21.71
CA ASP A 419 -3.68 3.89 21.00
C ASP A 419 -3.41 3.42 19.57
N ARG A 420 -2.15 3.58 19.09
CA ARG A 420 -1.63 3.03 17.85
C ARG A 420 -2.46 3.43 16.62
N PRO A 421 -2.56 4.72 16.28
CA PRO A 421 -3.35 5.21 15.15
C PRO A 421 -2.87 4.69 13.78
N LEU A 422 -1.61 4.27 13.66
CA LEU A 422 -1.06 3.67 12.44
C LEU A 422 -1.40 2.17 12.28
N TYR A 423 -2.01 1.55 13.30
CA TYR A 423 -2.32 0.13 13.30
C TYR A 423 -3.67 -0.14 12.64
N ASN A 424 -3.63 -0.78 11.46
CA ASN A 424 -4.85 -1.13 10.71
C ASN A 424 -5.55 -2.34 11.33
N ARG A 425 -6.63 -2.09 12.11
CA ARG A 425 -7.35 -3.11 12.89
C ARG A 425 -8.25 -4.00 12.03
N PHE A 426 -8.87 -3.52 10.98
CA PHE A 426 -9.72 -4.34 10.13
C PHE A 426 -8.93 -5.40 9.34
N ARG A 427 -7.63 -5.22 9.17
CA ARG A 427 -6.76 -6.23 8.53
C ARG A 427 -6.34 -7.36 9.47
N GLN A 428 -6.48 -7.18 10.76
CA GLN A 428 -6.00 -8.11 11.78
C GLN A 428 -7.03 -9.17 12.12
N THR A 429 -6.64 -10.12 12.97
CA THR A 429 -7.51 -11.11 13.55
C THR A 429 -7.70 -10.86 15.04
N TRP A 430 -8.91 -11.10 15.53
CA TRP A 430 -9.32 -10.81 16.89
C TRP A 430 -10.11 -11.99 17.46
N CYS A 431 -10.11 -12.12 18.79
CA CYS A 431 -10.95 -13.07 19.49
C CYS A 431 -12.43 -12.67 19.33
N PRO A 432 -13.28 -13.48 18.67
CA PRO A 432 -14.64 -13.07 18.30
C PRO A 432 -15.64 -13.15 19.46
N GLY A 433 -15.31 -13.89 20.51
CA GLY A 433 -16.26 -14.18 21.57
C GLY A 433 -17.60 -14.72 21.05
N SER A 434 -18.69 -14.32 21.65
CA SER A 434 -20.03 -14.86 21.35
C SER A 434 -20.53 -14.58 19.92
N THR A 435 -19.90 -13.73 19.12
CA THR A 435 -20.25 -13.59 17.69
C THR A 435 -19.91 -14.86 16.90
N PHE A 436 -19.12 -15.75 17.45
CA PHE A 436 -18.78 -17.03 16.84
C PHE A 436 -19.79 -18.14 17.07
N LYS A 437 -20.69 -17.99 18.05
CA LYS A 437 -21.67 -19.01 18.42
C LYS A 437 -22.60 -19.47 17.28
N PRO A 438 -23.10 -18.59 16.37
CA PRO A 438 -23.88 -19.02 15.22
C PRO A 438 -23.13 -19.93 14.28
N VAL A 439 -21.79 -19.73 14.15
CA VAL A 439 -20.91 -20.59 13.33
C VAL A 439 -20.81 -21.97 13.95
N ILE A 440 -20.62 -22.08 15.27
CA ILE A 440 -20.59 -23.34 15.99
C ILE A 440 -21.94 -24.05 15.92
N ALA A 441 -23.06 -23.31 16.05
CA ALA A 441 -24.39 -23.84 15.86
C ALA A 441 -24.56 -24.50 14.48
N ALA A 442 -24.25 -23.76 13.42
CA ALA A 442 -24.36 -24.23 12.04
C ALA A 442 -23.48 -25.46 11.77
N ILE A 443 -22.24 -25.46 12.28
CA ILE A 443 -21.32 -26.61 12.18
C ILE A 443 -21.91 -27.83 12.92
N GLY A 444 -22.39 -27.65 14.16
CA GLY A 444 -22.93 -28.75 14.97
C GLY A 444 -24.15 -29.40 14.32
N LEU A 445 -25.05 -28.59 13.76
CA LEU A 445 -26.23 -29.06 13.01
C LEU A 445 -25.78 -29.78 11.71
N LYS A 446 -24.81 -29.21 10.99
CA LYS A 446 -24.28 -29.78 9.73
C LYS A 446 -23.67 -31.16 9.90
N VAL A 447 -22.92 -31.36 10.98
CA VAL A 447 -22.30 -32.68 11.26
C VAL A 447 -23.18 -33.62 12.03
N GLY A 448 -24.40 -33.19 12.39
CA GLY A 448 -25.37 -34.02 13.10
C GLY A 448 -24.99 -34.30 14.57
N ALA A 449 -24.19 -33.43 15.18
CA ALA A 449 -23.76 -33.56 16.58
C ALA A 449 -24.92 -33.33 17.57
N PHE A 450 -25.93 -32.53 17.17
CA PHE A 450 -27.17 -32.25 17.86
C PHE A 450 -28.20 -31.68 16.87
N THR A 451 -29.45 -31.56 17.35
CA THR A 451 -30.57 -30.89 16.65
C THR A 451 -30.89 -29.56 17.35
N ALA A 452 -31.54 -28.64 16.65
CA ALA A 452 -31.91 -27.33 17.22
C ALA A 452 -32.83 -27.43 18.46
N ASN A 453 -33.59 -28.52 18.60
CA ASN A 453 -34.52 -28.75 19.66
C ASN A 453 -33.97 -29.64 20.81
N ASP A 454 -32.71 -30.08 20.71
CA ASP A 454 -32.10 -30.83 21.80
C ASP A 454 -31.92 -29.92 23.01
N ASP A 455 -32.56 -30.31 24.14
CA ASP A 455 -32.40 -29.64 25.42
C ASP A 455 -31.09 -30.13 26.09
N PHE A 456 -30.13 -29.24 26.25
CA PHE A 456 -28.84 -29.58 26.86
C PHE A 456 -28.88 -29.57 28.39
N GLY A 457 -30.05 -29.26 28.96
CA GLY A 457 -30.30 -29.18 30.40
C GLY A 457 -29.75 -27.91 31.04
N ASN A 458 -30.48 -27.41 32.00
CA ASN A 458 -30.08 -26.24 32.77
C ASN A 458 -29.06 -26.61 33.85
N GLU A 459 -27.87 -26.01 33.80
CA GLU A 459 -26.78 -26.21 34.76
C GLU A 459 -26.66 -25.03 35.75
N GLY A 460 -27.58 -24.07 35.69
CA GLY A 460 -27.45 -22.79 36.38
C GLY A 460 -26.40 -21.87 35.71
N LEU A 461 -25.71 -21.07 36.51
CA LEU A 461 -24.79 -20.04 36.00
C LEU A 461 -23.32 -20.53 35.79
N ALA A 462 -23.00 -21.76 36.20
CA ALA A 462 -21.65 -22.31 36.06
C ALA A 462 -21.71 -23.82 35.84
N TRP A 463 -20.85 -24.30 34.96
CA TRP A 463 -20.77 -25.71 34.61
C TRP A 463 -19.30 -26.18 34.46
N GLN A 464 -19.07 -27.39 34.88
CA GLN A 464 -17.79 -28.09 34.66
C GLN A 464 -18.12 -29.49 34.14
N LYS A 465 -17.42 -29.98 33.15
CA LYS A 465 -17.67 -31.30 32.56
C LYS A 465 -17.47 -32.42 33.59
N ASP A 466 -16.31 -32.42 34.24
CA ASP A 466 -15.92 -33.35 35.29
C ASP A 466 -14.64 -32.87 36.00
N SER A 467 -14.17 -33.64 36.99
CA SER A 467 -12.99 -33.30 37.80
C SER A 467 -11.64 -33.26 37.03
N SER A 468 -11.61 -33.75 35.80
CA SER A 468 -10.38 -33.64 34.96
C SER A 468 -10.05 -32.20 34.56
N TRP A 469 -11.06 -31.31 34.64
CA TRP A 469 -10.87 -29.87 34.36
C TRP A 469 -10.31 -29.06 35.54
N GLY A 470 -10.05 -29.72 36.70
CA GLY A 470 -9.56 -29.06 37.91
C GLY A 470 -10.52 -27.97 38.38
N ASP A 471 -10.05 -26.73 38.50
CA ASP A 471 -10.87 -25.59 38.92
C ASP A 471 -11.51 -24.84 37.75
N TYR A 472 -11.38 -25.35 36.51
CA TYR A 472 -11.93 -24.70 35.34
C TYR A 472 -13.44 -24.90 35.23
N THR A 473 -14.17 -23.80 35.06
CA THR A 473 -15.65 -23.80 34.90
C THR A 473 -16.01 -22.84 33.76
N VAL A 474 -17.01 -23.20 32.97
CA VAL A 474 -17.67 -22.32 32.00
C VAL A 474 -18.84 -21.64 32.69
N THR A 475 -18.97 -20.32 32.53
CA THR A 475 -20.02 -19.53 33.16
C THR A 475 -20.93 -18.91 32.09
N THR A 476 -22.22 -18.70 32.46
CA THR A 476 -23.19 -17.96 31.65
C THR A 476 -23.87 -16.89 32.50
N LEU A 477 -24.57 -15.95 31.85
CA LEU A 477 -25.21 -14.82 32.56
C LEU A 477 -26.67 -15.10 32.93
N HIS A 478 -27.31 -16.07 32.28
CA HIS A 478 -28.75 -16.31 32.40
C HIS A 478 -29.03 -17.76 32.81
N ASP A 479 -29.99 -17.90 33.71
CA ASP A 479 -30.57 -19.17 34.15
C ASP A 479 -31.97 -19.27 33.51
N TYR A 480 -32.16 -20.20 32.57
CA TYR A 480 -33.36 -20.32 31.76
C TYR A 480 -33.63 -21.77 31.32
N ALA A 481 -34.85 -22.03 30.90
CA ALA A 481 -35.27 -23.31 30.33
C ALA A 481 -36.40 -23.09 29.30
N PRO A 482 -36.50 -23.92 28.24
CA PRO A 482 -35.58 -25.01 27.88
C PRO A 482 -34.25 -24.49 27.32
N VAL A 483 -33.15 -25.26 27.49
CA VAL A 483 -31.80 -24.92 27.02
C VAL A 483 -31.60 -25.50 25.62
N ILE A 484 -32.34 -24.93 24.65
CA ILE A 484 -32.33 -25.28 23.24
C ILE A 484 -31.56 -24.20 22.43
N LEU A 485 -31.16 -24.49 21.19
CA LEU A 485 -30.34 -23.62 20.35
C LEU A 485 -30.84 -22.19 20.25
N LYS A 486 -32.13 -21.98 19.95
CA LYS A 486 -32.76 -20.66 19.85
C LYS A 486 -32.50 -19.81 21.11
N ASN A 487 -32.82 -20.36 22.27
CA ASN A 487 -32.70 -19.67 23.56
C ASN A 487 -31.20 -19.44 23.89
N ALA A 488 -30.34 -20.42 23.62
CA ALA A 488 -28.90 -20.30 23.82
C ALA A 488 -28.26 -19.17 23.00
N LEU A 489 -28.75 -18.91 21.79
CA LEU A 489 -28.35 -17.75 20.99
C LEU A 489 -28.87 -16.43 21.58
N ILE A 490 -30.18 -16.36 21.96
CA ILE A 490 -30.82 -15.17 22.55
C ILE A 490 -30.10 -14.73 23.83
N TYR A 491 -29.90 -15.67 24.75
CA TYR A 491 -29.25 -15.43 26.06
C TYR A 491 -27.70 -15.47 25.98
N SER A 492 -27.16 -15.77 24.80
CA SER A 492 -25.69 -15.87 24.58
C SER A 492 -25.01 -16.86 25.54
N ASP A 493 -25.57 -18.05 25.70
CA ASP A 493 -25.17 -19.07 26.69
C ASP A 493 -23.85 -19.74 26.34
N ASN A 494 -22.78 -19.53 27.14
CA ASN A 494 -21.47 -20.16 26.94
C ASN A 494 -21.51 -21.67 27.27
N ILE A 495 -22.33 -22.07 28.26
CA ILE A 495 -22.40 -23.47 28.70
C ILE A 495 -22.98 -24.34 27.59
N TYR A 496 -24.08 -23.88 26.96
CA TYR A 496 -24.63 -24.55 25.77
C TYR A 496 -23.56 -24.77 24.70
N PHE A 497 -22.85 -23.70 24.33
CA PHE A 497 -21.88 -23.74 23.23
C PHE A 497 -20.59 -24.49 23.56
N ALA A 498 -20.16 -24.51 24.83
CA ALA A 498 -19.09 -25.39 25.29
C ALA A 498 -19.46 -26.87 25.11
N LYS A 499 -20.69 -27.24 25.57
CA LYS A 499 -21.24 -28.60 25.38
C LYS A 499 -21.37 -28.93 23.89
N ALA A 500 -21.83 -27.99 23.06
CA ALA A 500 -21.94 -28.15 21.60
C ALA A 500 -20.58 -28.44 20.94
N ALA A 501 -19.55 -27.68 21.28
CA ALA A 501 -18.20 -27.93 20.75
C ALA A 501 -17.65 -29.31 21.18
N LEU A 502 -17.85 -29.71 22.41
CA LEU A 502 -17.45 -31.04 22.86
C LEU A 502 -18.24 -32.17 22.16
N LYS A 503 -19.52 -31.97 21.80
CA LYS A 503 -20.31 -32.93 21.01
C LYS A 503 -19.83 -33.00 19.56
N ILE A 504 -19.40 -31.87 18.95
CA ILE A 504 -18.80 -31.81 17.62
C ILE A 504 -17.44 -32.56 17.61
N GLY A 505 -16.63 -32.34 18.62
CA GLY A 505 -15.27 -32.88 18.73
C GLY A 505 -14.23 -32.07 17.92
N ALA A 506 -12.98 -32.12 18.36
CA ALA A 506 -11.89 -31.28 17.82
C ALA A 506 -11.65 -31.50 16.33
N ASP A 507 -11.52 -32.74 15.89
CA ASP A 507 -11.21 -33.07 14.48
C ASP A 507 -12.31 -32.58 13.52
N GLN A 508 -13.57 -32.82 13.90
CA GLN A 508 -14.71 -32.41 13.07
C GLN A 508 -14.88 -30.88 13.05
N LEU A 509 -14.61 -30.21 14.19
CA LEU A 509 -14.64 -28.75 14.26
C LEU A 509 -13.55 -28.15 13.37
N MET A 510 -12.31 -28.61 13.48
CA MET A 510 -11.18 -28.13 12.65
C MET A 510 -11.43 -28.36 11.15
N GLN A 511 -11.95 -29.55 10.79
CA GLN A 511 -12.30 -29.86 9.41
C GLN A 511 -13.39 -28.90 8.89
N SER A 512 -14.42 -28.63 9.67
CA SER A 512 -15.53 -27.76 9.30
C SER A 512 -15.08 -26.30 9.18
N LEU A 513 -14.21 -25.83 10.07
CA LEU A 513 -13.65 -24.47 10.02
C LEU A 513 -12.76 -24.28 8.78
N ASN A 514 -11.93 -25.27 8.43
CA ASN A 514 -11.16 -25.21 7.18
C ASN A 514 -12.06 -25.15 5.93
N GLN A 515 -13.23 -25.80 5.95
CA GLN A 515 -14.20 -25.76 4.84
C GLN A 515 -14.88 -24.39 4.66
N ILE A 516 -14.85 -23.54 5.66
CA ILE A 516 -15.38 -22.16 5.61
C ILE A 516 -14.29 -21.10 5.61
N GLY A 517 -13.04 -21.45 5.24
CA GLY A 517 -11.95 -20.51 4.94
C GLY A 517 -10.99 -20.23 6.10
N PHE A 518 -11.04 -20.95 7.23
CA PHE A 518 -10.01 -20.82 8.27
C PHE A 518 -8.66 -21.32 7.80
N ASN A 519 -7.57 -20.68 8.26
CA ASN A 519 -6.17 -20.94 7.85
C ASN A 519 -5.98 -20.84 6.33
N GLN A 520 -6.75 -19.97 5.68
CA GLN A 520 -6.69 -19.70 4.25
C GLN A 520 -6.77 -18.20 4.01
N GLU A 521 -6.16 -17.76 2.92
CA GLU A 521 -6.27 -16.36 2.48
C GLU A 521 -7.70 -16.04 2.05
N LEU A 522 -8.23 -14.92 2.54
CA LEU A 522 -9.52 -14.40 2.11
C LEU A 522 -9.42 -13.90 0.66
N PRO A 523 -10.30 -14.32 -0.26
CA PRO A 523 -10.29 -13.86 -1.65
C PRO A 523 -10.85 -12.42 -1.74
N PHE A 524 -10.03 -11.46 -1.36
CA PHE A 524 -10.36 -10.04 -1.33
C PHE A 524 -9.20 -9.21 -1.88
N ASP A 525 -9.49 -8.04 -2.43
CA ASP A 525 -8.51 -7.16 -3.06
C ASP A 525 -7.36 -6.78 -2.10
N ILE A 526 -7.70 -6.47 -0.86
CA ILE A 526 -6.72 -6.14 0.19
C ILE A 526 -6.36 -7.42 0.97
N LYS A 527 -5.06 -7.69 1.08
CA LYS A 527 -4.61 -8.82 1.89
C LYS A 527 -4.98 -8.65 3.36
N MET A 528 -5.80 -9.57 3.88
CA MET A 528 -6.21 -9.66 5.28
C MET A 528 -5.39 -10.73 6.02
N SER A 529 -5.33 -10.63 7.35
CA SER A 529 -4.79 -11.71 8.17
C SER A 529 -5.72 -12.91 8.16
N GLU A 530 -5.16 -14.11 8.03
CA GLU A 530 -5.92 -15.35 7.99
C GLU A 530 -6.55 -15.65 9.33
N SER A 531 -7.84 -16.01 9.35
CA SER A 531 -8.51 -16.49 10.55
C SER A 531 -7.96 -17.85 10.97
N GLN A 532 -7.80 -18.07 12.27
CA GLN A 532 -7.25 -19.31 12.82
C GLN A 532 -8.11 -19.88 13.94
N TYR A 533 -8.02 -21.18 14.13
CA TYR A 533 -8.68 -21.87 15.27
C TYR A 533 -7.73 -22.29 16.38
N SER A 534 -6.42 -22.19 16.15
CA SER A 534 -5.40 -22.51 17.13
C SER A 534 -4.09 -21.78 16.80
N ASN A 535 -3.24 -21.59 17.79
CA ASN A 535 -1.85 -21.12 17.61
C ASN A 535 -0.93 -22.22 17.01
N THR A 536 -1.44 -23.46 16.99
CA THR A 536 -0.85 -24.61 16.32
C THR A 536 -1.80 -25.10 15.24
N ASP A 537 -1.50 -26.23 14.60
CA ASP A 537 -2.39 -26.86 13.61
C ASP A 537 -3.54 -27.69 14.25
N LYS A 538 -3.65 -27.69 15.60
CA LYS A 538 -4.59 -28.53 16.35
C LYS A 538 -5.26 -27.82 17.52
N ILE A 539 -6.50 -28.23 17.83
CA ILE A 539 -7.13 -28.02 19.13
C ILE A 539 -6.67 -29.16 20.05
N GLU A 540 -5.85 -28.85 21.02
CA GLU A 540 -5.07 -29.87 21.76
C GLU A 540 -5.78 -30.40 23.01
N THR A 541 -6.59 -29.57 23.67
CA THR A 541 -7.24 -29.93 24.93
C THR A 541 -8.76 -29.81 24.88
N GLU A 542 -9.46 -30.53 25.75
CA GLU A 542 -10.91 -30.43 25.88
C GLU A 542 -11.35 -29.04 26.34
N ILE A 543 -10.58 -28.38 27.22
CA ILE A 543 -10.88 -27.02 27.68
C ILE A 543 -10.76 -26.05 26.50
N GLN A 544 -9.68 -26.16 25.70
CA GLN A 544 -9.55 -25.35 24.49
C GLN A 544 -10.71 -25.57 23.51
N LEU A 545 -11.15 -26.83 23.34
CA LEU A 545 -12.28 -27.17 22.51
C LEU A 545 -13.59 -26.56 23.05
N ALA A 546 -13.84 -26.64 24.34
CA ALA A 546 -14.99 -26.05 24.99
C ALA A 546 -15.01 -24.52 24.83
N ASP A 547 -13.87 -23.87 25.04
CA ASP A 547 -13.69 -22.42 24.87
C ASP A 547 -13.90 -21.99 23.41
N SER A 548 -13.43 -22.80 22.46
CA SER A 548 -13.66 -22.57 21.03
C SER A 548 -15.15 -22.53 20.68
N GLY A 549 -16.01 -23.22 21.46
CA GLY A 549 -17.44 -23.25 21.27
C GLY A 549 -18.14 -21.89 21.42
N TYR A 550 -17.59 -20.99 22.19
CA TYR A 550 -18.10 -19.63 22.36
C TYR A 550 -17.13 -18.54 21.92
N GLY A 551 -16.20 -18.90 21.00
CA GLY A 551 -15.29 -17.98 20.33
C GLY A 551 -14.17 -17.44 21.20
N GLN A 552 -13.76 -18.23 22.20
CA GLN A 552 -12.61 -17.99 23.08
C GLN A 552 -11.48 -18.99 22.77
N GLY A 553 -10.61 -19.25 23.71
CA GLY A 553 -9.46 -20.14 23.54
C GLY A 553 -8.43 -19.54 22.60
N GLN A 554 -8.26 -20.14 21.42
CA GLN A 554 -7.28 -19.68 20.43
C GLN A 554 -7.96 -19.34 19.08
N ILE A 555 -9.27 -19.22 19.06
CA ILE A 555 -10.02 -18.74 17.89
C ILE A 555 -9.71 -17.26 17.67
N LEU A 556 -9.19 -16.94 16.51
CA LEU A 556 -9.00 -15.57 16.03
C LEU A 556 -9.62 -15.42 14.65
N VAL A 557 -10.47 -14.41 14.45
CA VAL A 557 -11.12 -14.16 13.17
C VAL A 557 -10.82 -12.77 12.64
N ASN A 558 -10.62 -12.67 11.32
CA ASN A 558 -10.66 -11.39 10.64
C ASN A 558 -12.11 -10.90 10.52
N PRO A 559 -12.41 -9.61 10.80
CA PRO A 559 -13.79 -9.10 10.78
C PRO A 559 -14.49 -9.26 9.42
N LEU A 560 -13.77 -9.08 8.29
CA LEU A 560 -14.34 -9.27 6.96
C LEU A 560 -14.60 -10.75 6.65
N HIS A 561 -13.74 -11.65 7.12
CA HIS A 561 -14.00 -13.09 7.02
C HIS A 561 -15.24 -13.50 7.82
N LEU A 562 -15.39 -12.99 9.05
CA LEU A 562 -16.60 -13.22 9.85
C LEU A 562 -17.85 -12.70 9.13
N ALA A 563 -17.77 -11.51 8.53
CA ALA A 563 -18.87 -10.96 7.73
C ALA A 563 -19.21 -11.88 6.54
N SER A 564 -18.20 -12.38 5.82
CA SER A 564 -18.41 -13.35 4.72
C SER A 564 -19.08 -14.64 5.19
N ILE A 565 -18.73 -15.17 6.37
CA ILE A 565 -19.40 -16.34 6.96
C ILE A 565 -20.87 -16.03 7.26
N TYR A 566 -21.16 -14.85 7.80
CA TYR A 566 -22.54 -14.44 8.12
C TYR A 566 -23.41 -14.26 6.87
N THR A 567 -22.83 -13.96 5.70
CA THR A 567 -23.60 -13.91 4.44
C THR A 567 -24.29 -15.24 4.15
N ALA A 568 -23.74 -16.37 4.62
CA ALA A 568 -24.36 -17.67 4.43
C ALA A 568 -25.75 -17.78 5.06
N PHE A 569 -26.00 -17.06 6.16
CA PHE A 569 -27.33 -17.04 6.82
C PHE A 569 -28.39 -16.26 6.03
N LEU A 570 -27.99 -15.50 4.99
CA LEU A 570 -28.87 -14.70 4.12
C LEU A 570 -28.94 -15.24 2.69
N ASN A 571 -28.10 -16.23 2.32
CA ASN A 571 -27.95 -16.73 0.97
C ASN A 571 -28.06 -18.27 0.90
N ASP A 572 -29.08 -18.83 1.58
CA ASP A 572 -29.37 -20.27 1.57
C ASP A 572 -28.18 -21.16 1.92
N GLY A 573 -27.28 -20.66 2.76
CA GLY A 573 -26.06 -21.33 3.21
C GLY A 573 -24.84 -21.14 2.33
N ASN A 574 -24.88 -20.27 1.34
CA ASN A 574 -23.73 -19.93 0.49
C ASN A 574 -23.01 -18.69 1.03
N MET A 575 -21.70 -18.78 1.19
CA MET A 575 -20.88 -17.61 1.54
C MET A 575 -20.60 -16.78 0.30
N ILE A 576 -20.83 -15.49 0.38
CA ILE A 576 -20.61 -14.55 -0.70
C ILE A 576 -19.16 -14.03 -0.64
N LYS A 577 -18.52 -13.91 -1.79
CA LYS A 577 -17.19 -13.36 -1.93
C LYS A 577 -17.23 -11.84 -1.75
N PRO A 578 -16.49 -11.29 -0.79
CA PRO A 578 -16.38 -9.84 -0.67
C PRO A 578 -15.52 -9.28 -1.83
N TYR A 579 -15.86 -8.09 -2.31
CA TYR A 579 -15.06 -7.37 -3.30
C TYR A 579 -15.15 -5.85 -3.07
N LEU A 580 -14.12 -5.16 -3.54
CA LEU A 580 -13.96 -3.72 -3.37
C LEU A 580 -13.90 -2.96 -4.70
N HIS A 581 -13.26 -3.53 -5.72
CA HIS A 581 -13.13 -2.90 -7.02
C HIS A 581 -14.38 -3.12 -7.88
N ALA A 582 -14.98 -2.02 -8.35
CA ALA A 582 -16.18 -2.02 -9.17
C ALA A 582 -15.83 -1.57 -10.59
N ASP A 583 -15.48 -2.49 -11.47
CA ASP A 583 -15.16 -2.21 -12.88
C ASP A 583 -16.38 -2.22 -13.82
N GLY A 584 -17.59 -2.29 -13.26
CA GLY A 584 -18.86 -2.39 -13.99
C GLY A 584 -19.15 -3.79 -14.58
N SER A 585 -18.20 -4.71 -14.52
CA SER A 585 -18.37 -6.13 -14.89
C SER A 585 -18.52 -7.04 -13.67
N THR A 586 -18.16 -6.54 -12.49
CA THR A 586 -18.16 -7.30 -11.24
C THR A 586 -19.61 -7.61 -10.82
N SER A 587 -19.90 -8.87 -10.59
CA SER A 587 -21.19 -9.36 -10.13
C SER A 587 -21.01 -10.18 -8.87
N SER A 588 -22.08 -10.36 -8.09
CA SER A 588 -22.08 -11.23 -6.91
C SER A 588 -21.51 -12.62 -7.26
N GLU A 589 -20.52 -13.04 -6.49
CA GLU A 589 -19.84 -14.33 -6.63
C GLU A 589 -19.96 -15.13 -5.35
N ILE A 590 -20.31 -16.41 -5.46
CA ILE A 590 -20.29 -17.33 -4.31
C ILE A 590 -18.83 -17.73 -4.07
N TRP A 591 -18.30 -17.44 -2.90
CA TRP A 591 -16.98 -17.91 -2.48
C TRP A 591 -17.02 -19.38 -2.08
N ILE A 592 -17.93 -19.72 -1.14
CA ILE A 592 -18.08 -21.11 -0.68
C ILE A 592 -19.54 -21.52 -0.84
N LYS A 593 -19.75 -22.49 -1.72
CA LYS A 593 -21.08 -23.04 -1.97
C LYS A 593 -21.45 -24.06 -0.92
N ASP A 594 -22.75 -24.06 -0.53
CA ASP A 594 -23.32 -25.03 0.43
C ASP A 594 -22.49 -25.15 1.72
N ALA A 595 -21.97 -23.99 2.23
CA ALA A 595 -21.30 -23.95 3.53
C ALA A 595 -22.23 -24.53 4.61
N PHE A 596 -23.52 -24.20 4.55
CA PHE A 596 -24.59 -24.76 5.35
C PHE A 596 -25.79 -25.13 4.48
N SER A 597 -26.71 -25.96 4.97
CA SER A 597 -27.95 -26.21 4.25
C SER A 597 -29.01 -25.13 4.55
N PRO A 598 -29.97 -24.87 3.64
CA PRO A 598 -31.06 -23.92 3.92
C PRO A 598 -31.83 -24.21 5.19
N GLN A 599 -32.01 -25.49 5.59
CA GLN A 599 -32.67 -25.88 6.81
C GLN A 599 -31.87 -25.43 8.04
N ILE A 600 -30.52 -25.58 8.02
CA ILE A 600 -29.65 -25.12 9.10
C ILE A 600 -29.70 -23.59 9.22
N VAL A 601 -29.71 -22.89 8.09
CA VAL A 601 -29.85 -21.43 8.05
C VAL A 601 -31.12 -20.99 8.80
N LEU A 602 -32.28 -21.59 8.49
CA LEU A 602 -33.56 -21.27 9.16
C LEU A 602 -33.50 -21.49 10.68
N GLU A 603 -32.91 -22.61 11.12
CA GLU A 603 -32.80 -22.94 12.55
C GLU A 603 -31.87 -21.98 13.31
N VAL A 604 -30.78 -21.53 12.71
CA VAL A 604 -29.86 -20.53 13.30
C VAL A 604 -30.47 -19.13 13.27
N MET A 605 -31.08 -18.74 12.15
CA MET A 605 -31.72 -17.43 11.97
C MET A 605 -32.80 -17.14 13.00
N GLU A 606 -33.58 -18.15 13.41
CA GLU A 606 -34.58 -17.97 14.45
C GLU A 606 -33.96 -17.42 15.76
N GLY A 607 -32.78 -17.90 16.12
CA GLY A 607 -32.02 -17.39 17.27
C GLY A 607 -31.43 -16.01 17.02
N LEU A 608 -30.83 -15.76 15.85
CA LEU A 608 -30.21 -14.47 15.49
C LEU A 608 -31.25 -13.33 15.44
N GLU A 609 -32.43 -13.59 14.89
CA GLU A 609 -33.53 -12.63 14.95
C GLU A 609 -33.96 -12.38 16.40
N GLY A 610 -34.02 -13.41 17.23
CA GLY A 610 -34.35 -13.30 18.64
C GLY A 610 -33.33 -12.47 19.44
N VAL A 611 -32.04 -12.49 19.08
CA VAL A 611 -31.01 -11.65 19.73
C VAL A 611 -31.33 -10.16 19.64
N VAL A 612 -31.89 -9.71 18.51
CA VAL A 612 -32.17 -8.28 18.27
C VAL A 612 -33.64 -7.92 18.58
N ASN A 613 -34.61 -8.82 18.31
CA ASN A 613 -36.02 -8.44 18.38
C ASN A 613 -36.74 -8.96 19.67
N ASN A 614 -36.09 -9.82 20.45
CA ASN A 614 -36.64 -10.25 21.75
C ASN A 614 -36.17 -9.25 22.85
N PRO A 615 -37.05 -8.74 23.72
CA PRO A 615 -36.68 -7.86 24.84
C PRO A 615 -35.58 -8.42 25.76
N GLU A 616 -35.48 -9.75 25.88
CA GLU A 616 -34.43 -10.43 26.65
C GLU A 616 -33.15 -10.68 25.80
N GLY A 617 -33.16 -10.33 24.53
CA GLY A 617 -32.03 -10.53 23.62
C GLY A 617 -30.89 -9.55 23.90
N THR A 618 -29.65 -10.03 23.81
CA THR A 618 -28.45 -9.23 24.12
C THR A 618 -28.21 -8.06 23.15
N GLY A 619 -28.82 -8.09 21.97
CA GLY A 619 -28.77 -7.02 20.96
C GLY A 619 -30.05 -6.19 20.85
N TYR A 620 -30.99 -6.32 21.79
CA TYR A 620 -32.28 -5.65 21.73
C TYR A 620 -32.20 -4.11 21.65
N GLY A 621 -31.11 -3.51 22.15
CA GLY A 621 -30.84 -2.08 22.00
C GLY A 621 -30.83 -1.58 20.55
N ALA A 622 -30.57 -2.45 19.58
CA ALA A 622 -30.60 -2.13 18.16
C ALA A 622 -31.94 -2.46 17.47
N CYS A 623 -32.96 -2.93 18.21
CA CYS A 623 -34.27 -3.29 17.66
C CYS A 623 -34.91 -2.10 16.94
N ARG A 624 -35.51 -2.35 15.77
CA ARG A 624 -36.31 -1.39 14.98
C ARG A 624 -37.72 -1.96 14.75
N GLU A 625 -38.70 -1.06 14.68
CA GLU A 625 -40.10 -1.45 14.40
C GLU A 625 -40.39 -1.52 12.88
N ASP A 626 -39.65 -0.77 12.08
CA ASP A 626 -39.80 -0.61 10.63
C ASP A 626 -39.03 -1.64 9.82
N ILE A 627 -37.82 -2.02 10.26
CA ILE A 627 -36.91 -2.92 9.54
C ILE A 627 -36.55 -4.10 10.48
N ARG A 628 -36.72 -5.34 9.98
CA ARG A 628 -36.34 -6.52 10.74
C ARG A 628 -34.84 -6.74 10.66
N LEU A 629 -34.20 -6.74 11.82
CA LEU A 629 -32.79 -7.00 11.99
C LEU A 629 -32.53 -8.36 12.64
N ALA A 630 -31.40 -8.95 12.35
CA ALA A 630 -30.85 -10.08 13.07
C ALA A 630 -29.39 -9.81 13.43
N GLY A 631 -28.84 -10.50 14.41
CA GLY A 631 -27.48 -10.26 14.81
C GLY A 631 -26.98 -11.08 15.97
N LYS A 632 -25.76 -10.78 16.42
CA LYS A 632 -25.14 -11.40 17.58
C LYS A 632 -24.19 -10.45 18.26
N THR A 633 -24.35 -10.25 19.56
CA THR A 633 -23.37 -9.56 20.40
C THR A 633 -22.22 -10.48 20.77
N GLY A 634 -21.06 -9.92 21.02
CA GLY A 634 -19.89 -10.66 21.50
C GLY A 634 -19.13 -9.89 22.56
N THR A 635 -18.68 -10.58 23.57
CA THR A 635 -17.68 -10.09 24.52
C THR A 635 -16.59 -11.13 24.61
N ALA A 636 -15.35 -10.72 24.34
CA ALA A 636 -14.19 -11.59 24.44
C ALA A 636 -13.27 -11.07 25.54
N GLU A 637 -13.04 -11.89 26.56
CA GLU A 637 -12.07 -11.56 27.62
C GLU A 637 -10.64 -11.78 27.13
N LEU A 638 -9.78 -10.79 27.36
CA LEU A 638 -8.35 -10.86 27.12
C LEU A 638 -7.61 -10.84 28.46
N LYS A 639 -7.11 -11.99 28.89
CA LYS A 639 -6.37 -12.16 30.14
C LYS A 639 -5.01 -12.81 29.88
N ALA A 640 -3.97 -12.32 30.55
CA ALA A 640 -2.65 -12.92 30.47
C ALA A 640 -2.60 -14.28 31.17
N THR A 641 -3.32 -14.41 32.29
CA THR A 641 -3.51 -15.66 33.07
C THR A 641 -4.93 -15.73 33.62
N LYS A 642 -5.34 -16.89 34.14
CA LYS A 642 -6.67 -17.09 34.72
C LYS A 642 -6.91 -16.19 35.95
N GLU A 643 -5.85 -15.92 36.70
CA GLU A 643 -5.87 -15.08 37.91
C GLU A 643 -5.78 -13.57 37.60
N ASP A 644 -5.57 -13.22 36.34
CA ASP A 644 -5.45 -11.82 35.90
C ASP A 644 -6.82 -11.10 36.03
N THR A 645 -6.91 -10.22 37.02
CA THR A 645 -8.08 -9.35 37.25
C THR A 645 -8.00 -8.04 36.49
N SER A 646 -6.83 -7.74 35.89
CA SER A 646 -6.58 -6.55 35.08
C SER A 646 -6.90 -6.76 33.60
N GLY A 647 -7.31 -7.98 33.21
CA GLY A 647 -7.70 -8.31 31.84
C GLY A 647 -8.79 -7.40 31.31
N THR A 648 -8.71 -7.11 30.03
CA THR A 648 -9.67 -6.26 29.30
C THR A 648 -10.67 -7.09 28.51
N GLU A 649 -11.67 -6.42 27.94
CA GLU A 649 -12.69 -7.05 27.10
C GLU A 649 -12.77 -6.39 25.75
N ILE A 650 -12.94 -7.20 24.69
CA ILE A 650 -13.31 -6.74 23.36
C ILE A 650 -14.80 -6.87 23.22
N GLY A 651 -15.48 -5.76 22.90
CA GLY A 651 -16.90 -5.75 22.57
C GLY A 651 -17.11 -5.90 21.08
N TRP A 652 -18.10 -6.71 20.71
CA TRP A 652 -18.49 -6.94 19.32
C TRP A 652 -19.99 -6.80 19.14
N PHE A 653 -20.37 -6.31 17.99
CA PHE A 653 -21.71 -6.47 17.48
C PHE A 653 -21.69 -6.83 16.00
N THR A 654 -22.38 -7.90 15.63
CA THR A 654 -22.68 -8.25 14.24
C THR A 654 -24.17 -8.08 14.06
N VAL A 655 -24.58 -7.26 13.12
CA VAL A 655 -26.00 -6.96 12.85
C VAL A 655 -26.24 -6.85 11.35
N PHE A 656 -27.42 -7.30 10.90
CA PHE A 656 -27.76 -7.26 9.49
C PHE A 656 -29.26 -7.18 9.24
N THR A 657 -29.61 -6.59 8.10
CA THR A 657 -30.99 -6.59 7.58
C THR A 657 -31.37 -7.97 7.07
N THR A 658 -32.57 -8.44 7.39
CA THR A 658 -33.02 -9.79 7.01
C THR A 658 -33.82 -9.83 5.73
N ASP A 659 -34.42 -8.71 5.31
CA ASP A 659 -35.16 -8.61 4.06
C ASP A 659 -34.24 -8.19 2.91
N ARG A 660 -34.25 -8.98 1.84
CA ARG A 660 -33.46 -8.71 0.64
C ARG A 660 -33.93 -7.45 -0.12
N ASP A 661 -35.20 -7.13 0.01
CA ASP A 661 -35.82 -5.98 -0.69
C ASP A 661 -35.68 -4.67 0.10
N THR A 662 -35.01 -4.69 1.26
CA THR A 662 -34.60 -3.47 1.97
C THR A 662 -33.81 -2.56 1.02
N LYS A 663 -34.10 -1.27 1.02
CA LYS A 663 -33.46 -0.30 0.11
C LYS A 663 -31.93 -0.29 0.18
N ASN A 664 -31.39 -0.40 1.39
CA ASN A 664 -29.96 -0.42 1.67
C ASN A 664 -29.56 -1.66 2.51
N PRO A 665 -29.56 -2.87 1.90
CA PRO A 665 -29.20 -4.08 2.65
C PRO A 665 -27.77 -3.96 3.20
N ILE A 666 -27.61 -4.25 4.49
CA ILE A 666 -26.32 -4.13 5.18
C ILE A 666 -26.08 -5.31 6.12
N LEU A 667 -24.83 -5.76 6.16
CA LEU A 667 -24.25 -6.55 7.23
C LEU A 667 -23.10 -5.74 7.81
N LEU A 668 -23.24 -5.35 9.08
CA LEU A 668 -22.27 -4.53 9.81
C LEU A 668 -21.66 -5.36 10.94
N ILE A 669 -20.34 -5.32 11.05
CA ILE A 669 -19.58 -5.86 12.18
C ILE A 669 -18.74 -4.73 12.75
N SER A 670 -18.95 -4.41 14.01
CA SER A 670 -18.10 -3.48 14.76
C SER A 670 -17.44 -4.17 15.94
N MET A 671 -16.20 -3.80 16.19
CA MET A 671 -15.38 -4.29 17.29
C MET A 671 -14.68 -3.13 17.98
N VAL A 672 -14.72 -3.12 19.32
CA VAL A 672 -14.05 -2.12 20.17
C VAL A 672 -13.25 -2.82 21.27
N GLU A 673 -11.98 -2.42 21.42
CA GLU A 673 -11.09 -2.88 22.49
C GLU A 673 -11.46 -2.17 23.83
N ASN A 674 -11.18 -2.81 24.96
CA ASN A 674 -11.29 -2.23 26.31
C ASN A 674 -12.70 -1.74 26.72
N VAL A 675 -13.73 -2.51 26.39
CA VAL A 675 -15.11 -2.15 26.70
C VAL A 675 -15.59 -2.54 28.11
N LYS A 676 -14.75 -3.19 28.93
CA LYS A 676 -15.12 -3.76 30.23
C LYS A 676 -15.83 -2.76 31.16
N ASP A 677 -15.32 -1.54 31.23
CA ASP A 677 -15.81 -0.53 32.17
C ASP A 677 -16.82 0.45 31.55
N ILE A 678 -17.14 0.28 30.26
CA ILE A 678 -18.00 1.19 29.48
C ILE A 678 -19.28 0.53 28.95
N GLY A 679 -19.58 -0.69 29.40
CA GLY A 679 -20.85 -1.38 29.06
C GLY A 679 -20.70 -2.63 28.21
N GLY A 680 -19.46 -3.12 27.97
CA GLY A 680 -19.22 -4.34 27.21
C GLY A 680 -19.72 -4.23 25.76
N SER A 681 -20.29 -5.31 25.24
CA SER A 681 -20.90 -5.31 23.90
C SER A 681 -22.10 -4.37 23.75
N GLY A 682 -22.78 -4.00 24.86
CA GLY A 682 -23.89 -3.03 24.84
C GLY A 682 -23.46 -1.66 24.31
N TYR A 683 -22.23 -1.20 24.62
CA TYR A 683 -21.64 0.02 24.09
C TYR A 683 -21.56 0.00 22.54
N VAL A 684 -21.13 -1.13 21.98
CA VAL A 684 -21.05 -1.29 20.52
C VAL A 684 -22.45 -1.33 19.90
N VAL A 685 -23.42 -2.00 20.55
CA VAL A 685 -24.81 -2.04 20.10
C VAL A 685 -25.43 -0.64 20.00
N GLU A 686 -25.19 0.25 20.98
CA GLU A 686 -25.72 1.61 20.98
C GLU A 686 -25.13 2.44 19.83
N LYS A 687 -23.84 2.31 19.57
CA LYS A 687 -23.16 3.01 18.47
C LYS A 687 -23.63 2.52 17.10
N ASP A 688 -23.67 1.20 16.90
CA ASP A 688 -24.15 0.61 15.64
C ASP A 688 -25.63 0.93 15.38
N LYS A 689 -26.46 1.02 16.44
CA LYS A 689 -27.84 1.48 16.32
C LYS A 689 -27.93 2.87 15.70
N ALA A 690 -27.14 3.82 16.21
CA ALA A 690 -27.14 5.19 15.67
C ALA A 690 -26.72 5.22 14.19
N ILE A 691 -25.74 4.39 13.81
CA ILE A 691 -25.30 4.23 12.40
C ILE A 691 -26.43 3.64 11.54
N LEU A 692 -27.09 2.58 12.02
CA LEU A 692 -28.19 1.93 11.29
C LEU A 692 -29.40 2.85 11.15
N ASP A 693 -29.70 3.67 12.16
CA ASP A 693 -30.79 4.65 12.11
C ASP A 693 -30.52 5.72 11.03
N GLU A 694 -29.27 6.16 10.88
CA GLU A 694 -28.85 7.10 9.84
C GLU A 694 -28.82 6.43 8.46
N TYR A 695 -28.17 5.28 8.31
CA TYR A 695 -27.95 4.61 7.03
C TYR A 695 -29.23 4.05 6.40
N LEU A 696 -30.05 3.43 7.21
CA LEU A 696 -31.33 2.84 6.76
C LEU A 696 -32.43 3.90 6.63
N GLY A 697 -32.31 5.03 7.35
CA GLY A 697 -33.35 6.06 7.40
C GLY A 697 -34.64 5.57 8.07
N ASN A 698 -35.72 6.31 7.88
CA ASN A 698 -37.08 5.87 8.19
C ASN A 698 -37.71 5.38 6.88
N GLU A 699 -38.03 4.09 6.78
CA GLU A 699 -38.83 3.56 5.66
C GLU A 699 -40.32 3.89 5.81
#